data_8f0dd1952bce7ade0b7e04330567d3c2
#
_entry.id   8f0dd1952bce7ade0b7e04330567d3c2
#
_cell.length_a   1.000
_cell.length_b   1.000
_cell.length_c   1.000
_cell.angle_alpha   90.00
_cell.angle_beta   90.00
_cell.angle_gamma   90.00
#
_symmetry.space_group_name_H-M   'P 1'
#
loop_
_entity.id
_entity.type
_entity.pdbx_description
1 polymer ?
#
loop_
_entity_poly.entity_id
_entity_poly.type
_entity_poly.pdbx_seq_one_letter_code
_entity_poly.pdbx_strand_id
1 'polypeptide(L)'
;MKPSPSNFSKAGRPNTGSHDIQVKGARTHNLADVSVAFPRDALVVFTGVSGSGKSSLAFDTVYAEAQRRYIESVAPHARRLIDQAAAPKIDDIAGLPPAVALQQSRTGAQERSSVGSLTRLSVTLRLLFSRAGLRPPGTTMLPAESFSPNNPQGACPSCHGLGVVHDVQADAIVPDDTLSIRQGAIACWPNGWQAKNLCAILSALGYDVDVPWKSLRKEDRDWILFTQEQPSVPIYVGLQGSKREAAIAAGEEPSYTGTYSSARRNLLQSYSNGNESSRKRLSRFVTITKCPECQGKRLRPEALAVKFAGYDIAELTELTVTQLQGVLLPYVAQTAPDLPAEEALREAVVRMSADICARTQQLSDLGLGHLSLGRRTTSLSSGELQRVRLATQLISRLFGVLYVLDEPSAGLHPSDVQELMKPLMALMDSGNSLLVVEHNLEVIGNAEWVVDVGPGPGVKGGQIVYSGPPAEMRQAKDSVTAKYLFNESGLGLRRRRAPTSWLKLSTVSCNNIQGLDVDLPLERMTVLTGVSGSGKSTLLARVIPSLLERVDSTRSDEEDQHDAAPSLVVEGAVAEGGAHVKRLVRIDQRPIGRTPRSNLATYTGFFDAVRKLFAETDQAGRLGFDASRFSFNLPAGRCPVCEGQGQVTVELMFMPSASAPCSACGGARYNEQTLSVQWQGRSIAEVLDLTVDDAQKVFDGHEGIQRSLKALAALGLGYLRMGQPATELSGGECQRIKLAYELQKVQRGKTLYLLDEPTSGLHPSDMDRLMAVLDELVQRGHTVIMAEHDMRIAVEADWIIDLGPGAGPNGGRIVACGAPETVAASIAGRTAPHLKKQLEKRMGDPL
;
A
#
# COMPACT_ATOMS: atom_id res chain seq x y z
N MET A 1 35.97 4.70 31.00
CA MET A 1 34.92 5.71 31.29
C MET A 1 33.72 5.36 30.42
N LYS A 2 32.70 4.81 31.01
CA LYS A 2 31.40 4.49 30.33
C LYS A 2 30.62 5.80 30.19
N PRO A 3 30.02 6.12 29.04
CA PRO A 3 29.03 7.18 28.98
C PRO A 3 27.76 6.67 29.63
N SER A 4 27.29 7.34 30.69
CA SER A 4 26.02 7.16 31.33
C SER A 4 24.88 7.52 30.37
N PRO A 5 23.70 6.89 30.45
CA PRO A 5 22.53 7.30 29.68
C PRO A 5 22.16 8.74 30.09
N SER A 6 22.03 9.60 29.10
CA SER A 6 21.61 10.96 29.26
C SER A 6 20.18 10.99 29.83
N ASN A 7 20.06 11.28 31.13
CA ASN A 7 18.83 11.74 31.74
C ASN A 7 18.37 13.02 30.99
N PHE A 8 17.31 12.90 30.20
CA PHE A 8 16.52 14.07 29.81
C PHE A 8 15.87 14.62 31.06
N SER A 9 16.56 15.58 31.71
CA SER A 9 16.12 16.22 32.95
C SER A 9 14.79 16.94 32.67
N LYS A 10 13.78 16.56 33.42
CA LYS A 10 12.53 17.31 33.61
C LYS A 10 12.85 18.68 34.22
N ALA A 11 13.17 19.67 33.42
CA ALA A 11 13.03 21.07 33.83
C ALA A 11 11.55 21.35 33.97
N GLY A 12 11.09 21.62 35.17
CA GLY A 12 9.70 21.89 35.47
C GLY A 12 9.15 23.02 34.61
N ARG A 13 8.23 22.67 33.69
CA ARG A 13 7.41 23.68 33.01
C ARG A 13 6.50 24.29 34.08
N PRO A 14 6.28 25.61 34.09
CA PRO A 14 5.37 26.23 35.05
C PRO A 14 3.97 25.67 34.81
N ASN A 15 3.32 25.28 35.90
CA ASN A 15 1.92 24.81 35.93
C ASN A 15 1.01 26.02 35.61
N THR A 16 0.87 26.39 34.36
CA THR A 16 -0.06 27.43 33.90
C THR A 16 -1.40 26.74 33.65
N GLY A 17 -2.37 27.08 34.42
CA GLY A 17 -3.72 26.58 34.63
C GLY A 17 -4.35 25.77 33.50
N SER A 18 -5.02 24.71 33.83
CA SER A 18 -5.64 23.63 33.09
C SER A 18 -6.18 24.04 31.69
N HIS A 19 -5.40 23.77 30.66
CA HIS A 19 -5.87 23.80 29.28
C HIS A 19 -5.96 22.39 28.72
N ASP A 20 -6.47 21.44 29.51
CA ASP A 20 -6.66 20.05 29.06
C ASP A 20 -7.73 19.98 27.97
N ILE A 21 -7.54 19.06 27.02
CA ILE A 21 -8.59 18.66 26.09
C ILE A 21 -9.51 17.73 26.87
N GLN A 22 -10.79 18.11 26.99
CA GLN A 22 -11.81 17.34 27.69
C GLN A 22 -12.87 16.86 26.71
N VAL A 23 -12.94 15.56 26.51
CA VAL A 23 -13.98 14.88 25.71
C VAL A 23 -15.08 14.41 26.64
N LYS A 24 -16.35 14.67 26.34
CA LYS A 24 -17.52 14.22 27.09
C LYS A 24 -18.51 13.50 26.21
N GLY A 25 -18.91 12.31 26.64
CA GLY A 25 -20.00 11.54 26.01
C GLY A 25 -19.71 11.11 24.57
N ALA A 26 -18.51 10.64 24.23
CA ALA A 26 -18.18 10.16 22.90
C ALA A 26 -18.80 8.79 22.64
N ARG A 27 -19.60 8.68 21.55
CA ARG A 27 -20.35 7.47 21.14
C ARG A 27 -20.14 7.12 19.66
N THR A 28 -19.03 7.56 19.09
CA THR A 28 -18.70 7.29 17.68
C THR A 28 -18.26 5.84 17.51
N HIS A 29 -18.82 5.12 16.54
CA HIS A 29 -18.60 3.70 16.23
C HIS A 29 -18.83 2.79 17.45
N ASN A 30 -17.78 2.18 18.02
CA ASN A 30 -17.85 1.27 19.15
C ASN A 30 -17.60 1.96 20.51
N LEU A 31 -17.43 3.28 20.57
CA LEU A 31 -17.22 4.01 21.82
C LEU A 31 -18.47 3.96 22.72
N ALA A 32 -18.27 3.54 23.96
CA ALA A 32 -19.32 3.31 24.95
C ALA A 32 -19.47 4.51 25.90
N ASP A 33 -19.95 5.65 25.38
CA ASP A 33 -20.18 6.89 26.16
C ASP A 33 -18.93 7.39 26.89
N VAL A 34 -17.84 7.53 26.14
CA VAL A 34 -16.51 7.82 26.67
C VAL A 34 -16.38 9.28 27.08
N SER A 35 -15.92 9.49 28.32
CA SER A 35 -15.46 10.79 28.82
C SER A 35 -14.00 10.67 29.28
N VAL A 36 -13.12 11.54 28.78
CA VAL A 36 -11.68 11.51 29.07
C VAL A 36 -11.07 12.91 28.97
N ALA A 37 -10.11 13.19 29.86
CA ALA A 37 -9.29 14.39 29.81
C ALA A 37 -7.81 14.03 29.60
N PHE A 38 -7.10 14.83 28.81
CA PHE A 38 -5.67 14.68 28.59
C PHE A 38 -5.01 16.04 28.31
N PRO A 39 -3.71 16.19 28.64
CA PRO A 39 -3.03 17.49 28.58
C PRO A 39 -2.82 17.98 27.13
N ARG A 40 -2.81 19.30 26.96
CA ARG A 40 -2.28 19.98 25.77
C ARG A 40 -0.76 20.12 25.88
N ASP A 41 -0.13 20.48 24.74
CA ASP A 41 1.31 20.75 24.63
C ASP A 41 2.17 19.59 25.17
N ALA A 42 1.67 18.37 24.96
CA ALA A 42 2.23 17.12 25.42
C ALA A 42 2.14 16.05 24.34
N LEU A 43 2.98 15.03 24.45
CA LEU A 43 2.88 13.79 23.68
C LEU A 43 1.86 12.86 24.37
N VAL A 44 0.66 12.80 23.83
CA VAL A 44 -0.42 11.92 24.31
C VAL A 44 -0.52 10.71 23.38
N VAL A 45 -0.36 9.50 23.92
CA VAL A 45 -0.44 8.26 23.15
C VAL A 45 -1.76 7.54 23.43
N PHE A 46 -2.54 7.28 22.38
CA PHE A 46 -3.73 6.44 22.45
C PHE A 46 -3.35 5.01 22.09
N THR A 47 -3.52 4.09 23.02
CA THR A 47 -3.14 2.69 22.89
C THR A 47 -4.30 1.73 23.21
N GLY A 48 -4.09 0.42 23.10
CA GLY A 48 -5.06 -0.64 23.37
C GLY A 48 -5.10 -1.69 22.24
N VAL A 49 -5.85 -2.76 22.42
CA VAL A 49 -5.97 -3.85 21.43
C VAL A 49 -6.55 -3.40 20.09
N SER A 50 -6.27 -4.14 19.01
CA SER A 50 -6.85 -3.83 17.69
C SER A 50 -8.38 -3.84 17.76
N GLY A 51 -9.05 -2.85 17.13
CA GLY A 51 -10.52 -2.73 17.16
C GLY A 51 -11.10 -2.24 18.51
N SER A 52 -10.30 -1.76 19.47
CA SER A 52 -10.81 -1.26 20.75
C SER A 52 -11.48 0.12 20.69
N GLY A 53 -11.30 0.88 19.61
CA GLY A 53 -11.89 2.23 19.44
C GLY A 53 -10.90 3.39 19.51
N LYS A 54 -9.58 3.14 19.54
CA LYS A 54 -8.52 4.17 19.53
C LYS A 54 -8.67 5.19 18.41
N SER A 55 -8.72 4.69 17.16
CA SER A 55 -8.86 5.54 15.98
C SER A 55 -10.20 6.25 15.95
N SER A 56 -11.28 5.61 16.44
CA SER A 56 -12.60 6.23 16.59
C SER A 56 -12.57 7.41 17.57
N LEU A 57 -11.80 7.32 18.66
CA LEU A 57 -11.65 8.43 19.60
C LEU A 57 -10.71 9.51 19.04
N ALA A 58 -9.53 9.14 18.50
CA ALA A 58 -8.53 10.10 18.03
C ALA A 58 -8.94 10.82 16.73
N PHE A 59 -9.36 10.06 15.71
CA PHE A 59 -9.64 10.60 14.37
C PHE A 59 -11.12 10.93 14.18
N ASP A 60 -12.02 9.97 14.43
CA ASP A 60 -13.44 10.13 14.10
C ASP A 60 -14.20 10.97 15.15
N THR A 61 -13.56 11.28 16.30
CA THR A 61 -14.13 12.12 17.35
C THR A 61 -13.31 13.41 17.52
N VAL A 62 -12.10 13.34 18.07
CA VAL A 62 -11.30 14.54 18.43
C VAL A 62 -10.90 15.33 17.20
N TYR A 63 -10.28 14.68 16.22
CA TYR A 63 -9.84 15.35 14.99
C TYR A 63 -11.02 15.85 14.15
N ALA A 64 -12.06 15.02 13.96
CA ALA A 64 -13.23 15.39 13.19
C ALA A 64 -13.93 16.63 13.77
N GLU A 65 -14.08 16.71 15.09
CA GLU A 65 -14.68 17.86 15.76
C GLU A 65 -13.79 19.11 15.69
N ALA A 66 -12.46 18.95 15.82
CA ALA A 66 -11.52 20.06 15.64
C ALA A 66 -11.61 20.66 14.23
N GLN A 67 -11.65 19.81 13.21
CA GLN A 67 -11.83 20.25 11.82
C GLN A 67 -13.19 20.92 11.61
N ARG A 68 -14.27 20.34 12.12
CA ARG A 68 -15.61 20.92 12.00
C ARG A 68 -15.63 22.34 12.56
N ARG A 69 -15.15 22.55 13.80
CA ARG A 69 -15.10 23.89 14.45
C ARG A 69 -14.21 24.86 13.68
N TYR A 70 -13.05 24.42 13.20
CA TYR A 70 -12.14 25.24 12.41
C TYR A 70 -12.79 25.74 11.12
N ILE A 71 -13.42 24.84 10.35
CA ILE A 71 -14.06 25.18 9.07
C ILE A 71 -15.28 26.07 9.29
N GLU A 72 -16.08 25.81 10.32
CA GLU A 72 -17.20 26.69 10.71
C GLU A 72 -16.73 28.14 11.00
N SER A 73 -15.55 28.32 11.57
CA SER A 73 -14.99 29.63 11.89
C SER A 73 -14.41 30.35 10.65
N VAL A 74 -13.78 29.60 9.73
CA VAL A 74 -13.02 30.19 8.60
C VAL A 74 -13.90 30.34 7.34
N ALA A 75 -14.82 29.44 7.09
CA ALA A 75 -15.64 29.41 5.88
C ALA A 75 -17.13 29.20 6.18
N PRO A 76 -17.86 30.24 6.63
CA PRO A 76 -19.29 30.12 6.95
C PRO A 76 -20.15 29.63 5.78
N HIS A 77 -19.74 29.90 4.53
CA HIS A 77 -20.44 29.43 3.32
C HIS A 77 -20.28 27.91 3.08
N ALA A 78 -19.22 27.29 3.64
CA ALA A 78 -19.04 25.82 3.57
C ALA A 78 -19.91 25.05 4.56
N ARG A 79 -20.65 25.72 5.44
CA ARG A 79 -21.51 25.12 6.48
C ARG A 79 -22.49 24.10 5.90
N ARG A 80 -23.14 24.39 4.77
CA ARG A 80 -24.08 23.47 4.09
C ARG A 80 -23.42 22.19 3.58
N LEU A 81 -22.13 22.22 3.29
CA LEU A 81 -21.35 21.05 2.84
C LEU A 81 -20.88 20.24 4.05
N ILE A 82 -20.66 20.88 5.20
CA ILE A 82 -20.23 20.24 6.46
C ILE A 82 -21.40 19.53 7.12
N ASP A 83 -22.61 20.09 7.07
CA ASP A 83 -23.83 19.47 7.57
C ASP A 83 -24.14 18.12 6.88
N GLN A 84 -23.56 17.85 5.72
CA GLN A 84 -23.65 16.56 5.03
C GLN A 84 -22.60 15.54 5.51
N ALA A 85 -21.50 15.96 6.14
CA ALA A 85 -20.57 15.08 6.81
C ALA A 85 -21.14 14.78 8.22
N ALA A 86 -21.33 13.50 8.54
CA ALA A 86 -21.88 13.09 9.83
C ALA A 86 -21.04 13.68 10.98
N ALA A 87 -21.63 14.58 11.76
CA ALA A 87 -21.00 15.12 12.95
C ALA A 87 -20.65 13.99 13.92
N PRO A 88 -19.49 14.05 14.65
CA PRO A 88 -19.18 13.05 15.65
C PRO A 88 -20.29 12.97 16.70
N LYS A 89 -20.62 11.75 17.14
CA LYS A 89 -21.60 11.53 18.22
C LYS A 89 -20.96 11.80 19.57
N ILE A 90 -20.99 13.06 19.99
CA ILE A 90 -20.40 13.53 21.24
C ILE A 90 -21.35 14.51 21.94
N ASP A 91 -21.22 14.65 23.26
CA ASP A 91 -21.95 15.68 24.00
C ASP A 91 -21.19 17.01 23.91
N ASP A 92 -19.88 17.04 24.23
CA ASP A 92 -19.03 18.23 24.13
C ASP A 92 -17.52 17.87 24.07
N ILE A 93 -16.71 18.76 23.48
CA ILE A 93 -15.25 18.77 23.62
C ILE A 93 -14.78 20.17 23.96
N ALA A 94 -14.11 20.35 25.09
CA ALA A 94 -13.49 21.59 25.50
C ALA A 94 -11.96 21.59 25.25
N GLY A 95 -11.35 22.77 25.16
CA GLY A 95 -9.90 22.94 25.07
C GLY A 95 -9.27 22.52 23.72
N LEU A 96 -10.05 22.33 22.65
CA LEU A 96 -9.61 21.79 21.37
C LEU A 96 -8.99 22.86 20.45
N PRO A 97 -7.69 22.76 20.08
CA PRO A 97 -7.07 23.64 19.09
C PRO A 97 -7.38 23.19 17.65
N PRO A 98 -7.05 24.00 16.63
CA PRO A 98 -7.06 23.54 15.25
C PRO A 98 -6.22 22.27 15.09
N ALA A 99 -6.68 21.32 14.28
CA ALA A 99 -6.02 20.02 14.18
C ALA A 99 -5.58 19.68 12.74
N VAL A 100 -4.47 18.96 12.64
CA VAL A 100 -3.93 18.39 11.40
C VAL A 100 -3.73 16.88 11.61
N ALA A 101 -4.29 16.06 10.69
CA ALA A 101 -4.11 14.61 10.76
C ALA A 101 -3.11 14.08 9.73
N LEU A 102 -2.35 13.08 10.14
CA LEU A 102 -1.44 12.32 9.30
C LEU A 102 -1.80 10.83 9.39
N GLN A 103 -2.69 10.39 8.50
CA GLN A 103 -3.16 9.01 8.41
C GLN A 103 -2.31 8.19 7.44
N GLN A 104 -2.24 6.88 7.69
CA GLN A 104 -1.53 5.93 6.81
C GLN A 104 -2.21 5.68 5.46
N SER A 105 -3.35 6.31 5.16
CA SER A 105 -4.09 6.05 3.93
C SER A 105 -3.24 6.27 2.68
N ARG A 106 -3.23 5.29 1.77
CA ARG A 106 -2.64 5.40 0.42
C ARG A 106 -3.50 6.23 -0.55
N THR A 107 -4.61 6.79 -0.09
CA THR A 107 -5.43 7.72 -0.87
C THR A 107 -4.60 8.93 -1.24
N GLY A 108 -4.31 9.08 -2.54
CA GLY A 108 -3.51 10.18 -3.09
C GLY A 108 -2.14 9.80 -3.65
N ALA A 109 -1.69 8.53 -3.56
CA ALA A 109 -0.51 8.08 -4.30
C ALA A 109 -0.86 7.99 -5.79
N GLN A 110 -0.48 9.02 -6.57
CA GLN A 110 -0.66 9.08 -8.02
C GLN A 110 0.64 8.70 -8.72
N GLU A 111 0.54 8.07 -9.89
CA GLU A 111 1.72 7.68 -10.68
C GLU A 111 2.63 8.85 -11.06
N ARG A 112 2.08 10.06 -11.16
CA ARG A 112 2.82 11.28 -11.47
C ARG A 112 3.39 11.99 -10.25
N SER A 113 3.03 11.57 -9.02
CA SER A 113 3.50 12.16 -7.78
C SER A 113 4.86 11.58 -7.39
N SER A 114 5.78 12.44 -6.94
CA SER A 114 7.11 12.06 -6.46
C SER A 114 7.38 12.65 -5.08
N VAL A 115 8.44 12.18 -4.40
CA VAL A 115 8.91 12.76 -3.12
C VAL A 115 9.10 14.27 -3.26
N GLY A 116 9.78 14.73 -4.31
CA GLY A 116 10.01 16.14 -4.54
C GLY A 116 8.73 16.98 -4.78
N SER A 117 7.68 16.38 -5.40
CA SER A 117 6.39 17.06 -5.56
C SER A 117 5.61 17.13 -4.25
N LEU A 118 5.65 16.06 -3.45
CA LEU A 118 4.94 15.98 -2.18
C LEU A 118 5.53 16.93 -1.14
N THR A 119 6.88 17.03 -1.10
CA THR A 119 7.61 17.96 -0.21
C THR A 119 7.70 19.39 -0.76
N ARG A 120 7.18 19.64 -1.96
CA ARG A 120 7.30 20.91 -2.70
C ARG A 120 8.74 21.31 -3.06
N LEU A 121 9.75 20.47 -2.79
CA LEU A 121 11.15 20.71 -3.15
C LEU A 121 11.36 20.85 -4.66
N SER A 122 10.58 20.12 -5.47
CA SER A 122 10.60 20.25 -6.93
C SER A 122 10.28 21.66 -7.42
N VAL A 123 9.53 22.46 -6.66
CA VAL A 123 9.21 23.85 -7.04
C VAL A 123 10.45 24.73 -6.92
N THR A 124 11.15 24.66 -5.79
CA THR A 124 12.39 25.43 -5.56
C THR A 124 13.49 25.00 -6.53
N LEU A 125 13.63 23.67 -6.81
CA LEU A 125 14.59 23.17 -7.80
C LEU A 125 14.30 23.70 -9.22
N ARG A 126 13.04 23.69 -9.65
CA ARG A 126 12.66 24.25 -10.97
C ARG A 126 12.96 25.74 -11.09
N LEU A 127 12.73 26.50 -10.03
CA LEU A 127 13.11 27.93 -9.97
C LEU A 127 14.63 28.10 -10.06
N LEU A 128 15.39 27.24 -9.36
CA LEU A 128 16.85 27.26 -9.39
C LEU A 128 17.38 27.03 -10.81
N PHE A 129 16.89 26.01 -11.52
CA PHE A 129 17.25 25.72 -12.92
C PHE A 129 16.81 26.81 -13.87
N SER A 130 15.61 27.37 -13.70
CA SER A 130 15.11 28.47 -14.53
C SER A 130 15.98 29.74 -14.43
N ARG A 131 16.43 30.08 -13.22
CA ARG A 131 17.13 31.34 -12.95
C ARG A 131 18.66 31.24 -13.07
N ALA A 132 19.24 30.15 -12.57
CA ALA A 132 20.67 29.98 -12.43
C ALA A 132 21.26 28.81 -13.27
N GLY A 133 20.43 28.05 -13.98
CA GLY A 133 20.93 26.96 -14.83
C GLY A 133 21.75 27.49 -16.01
N LEU A 134 22.92 26.85 -16.24
CA LEU A 134 23.78 27.10 -17.40
C LEU A 134 23.09 26.57 -18.66
N ARG A 135 22.89 27.43 -19.63
CA ARG A 135 22.17 27.14 -20.89
C ARG A 135 23.15 27.06 -22.05
N PRO A 136 22.83 26.25 -23.08
CA PRO A 136 23.58 26.27 -24.33
C PRO A 136 23.55 27.69 -24.95
N PRO A 137 24.65 28.12 -25.61
CA PRO A 137 24.71 29.42 -26.28
C PRO A 137 23.54 29.59 -27.27
N GLY A 138 22.93 30.78 -27.26
CA GLY A 138 21.85 31.15 -28.18
C GLY A 138 20.44 30.68 -27.75
N THR A 139 20.28 30.06 -26.56
CA THR A 139 18.97 29.63 -26.06
C THR A 139 18.33 30.66 -25.13
N THR A 140 16.99 30.83 -25.22
CA THR A 140 16.23 31.73 -24.34
C THR A 140 16.07 31.13 -22.95
N MET A 141 15.78 31.99 -21.95
CA MET A 141 15.47 31.54 -20.60
C MET A 141 14.17 30.73 -20.55
N LEU A 142 14.23 29.52 -20.03
CA LEU A 142 13.06 28.66 -19.85
C LEU A 142 12.34 28.99 -18.54
N PRO A 143 11.01 29.13 -18.53
CA PRO A 143 10.23 29.28 -17.31
C PRO A 143 10.31 28.00 -16.44
N ALA A 144 10.03 28.13 -15.13
CA ALA A 144 10.10 27.01 -14.20
C ALA A 144 9.19 25.84 -14.57
N GLU A 145 8.08 26.10 -15.26
CA GLU A 145 7.12 25.12 -15.76
C GLU A 145 7.74 24.17 -16.81
N SER A 146 8.71 24.65 -17.59
CA SER A 146 9.44 23.83 -18.57
C SER A 146 10.30 22.73 -17.94
N PHE A 147 10.56 22.81 -16.64
CA PHE A 147 11.29 21.80 -15.88
C PHE A 147 10.34 20.84 -15.12
N SER A 148 9.03 20.87 -15.45
CA SER A 148 8.03 20.00 -14.83
C SER A 148 7.60 18.89 -15.77
N PRO A 149 7.76 17.60 -15.41
CA PRO A 149 7.24 16.49 -16.21
C PRO A 149 5.71 16.39 -16.19
N ASN A 150 5.04 17.15 -15.30
CA ASN A 150 3.59 17.18 -15.17
C ASN A 150 2.94 18.36 -15.90
N ASN A 151 3.75 19.23 -16.52
CA ASN A 151 3.28 20.38 -17.32
C ASN A 151 3.54 20.09 -18.81
N PRO A 152 2.59 20.35 -19.72
CA PRO A 152 2.78 20.16 -21.17
C PRO A 152 4.00 20.88 -21.76
N GLN A 153 4.42 22.02 -21.18
CA GLN A 153 5.59 22.76 -21.60
C GLN A 153 6.91 22.02 -21.34
N GLY A 154 6.97 21.20 -20.27
CA GLY A 154 8.17 20.49 -19.87
C GLY A 154 8.13 18.99 -20.16
N ALA A 155 6.96 18.39 -20.27
CA ALA A 155 6.78 16.96 -20.45
C ALA A 155 7.34 16.50 -21.80
N CYS A 156 8.07 15.39 -21.83
CA CYS A 156 8.49 14.72 -23.07
C CYS A 156 7.27 14.42 -23.95
N PRO A 157 7.26 14.78 -25.24
CA PRO A 157 6.10 14.60 -26.10
C PRO A 157 5.75 13.13 -26.35
N SER A 158 6.72 12.22 -26.36
CA SER A 158 6.49 10.79 -26.59
C SER A 158 5.87 10.06 -25.40
N CYS A 159 6.33 10.32 -24.18
CA CYS A 159 5.84 9.63 -22.98
C CYS A 159 4.93 10.51 -22.11
N HIS A 160 4.64 11.74 -22.50
CA HIS A 160 3.80 12.70 -21.75
C HIS A 160 4.22 12.83 -20.26
N GLY A 161 5.54 12.81 -20.01
CA GLY A 161 6.10 12.95 -18.66
C GLY A 161 6.10 11.65 -17.84
N LEU A 162 5.75 10.50 -18.40
CA LEU A 162 5.79 9.22 -17.69
C LEU A 162 7.19 8.61 -17.62
N GLY A 163 8.08 8.92 -18.57
CA GLY A 163 9.44 8.37 -18.69
C GLY A 163 9.49 6.94 -19.23
N VAL A 164 8.34 6.33 -19.42
CA VAL A 164 8.19 4.97 -19.96
C VAL A 164 7.14 4.98 -21.07
N VAL A 165 7.26 4.04 -21.99
CA VAL A 165 6.27 3.77 -23.02
C VAL A 165 5.82 2.32 -22.94
N HIS A 166 4.56 2.10 -23.23
CA HIS A 166 4.03 0.76 -23.37
C HIS A 166 4.36 0.26 -24.77
N ASP A 167 5.06 -0.83 -24.86
CA ASP A 167 5.40 -1.47 -26.12
C ASP A 167 4.96 -2.93 -26.12
N VAL A 168 4.98 -3.54 -27.28
CA VAL A 168 4.49 -4.89 -27.49
C VAL A 168 5.46 -5.64 -28.38
N GLN A 169 5.88 -6.83 -27.94
CA GLN A 169 6.78 -7.69 -28.72
C GLN A 169 5.97 -8.68 -29.55
N ALA A 170 6.47 -8.97 -30.76
CA ALA A 170 5.83 -9.90 -31.69
C ALA A 170 5.61 -11.30 -31.06
N ASP A 171 6.64 -11.82 -30.39
CA ASP A 171 6.62 -13.15 -29.77
C ASP A 171 5.59 -13.24 -28.62
N ALA A 172 5.33 -12.13 -27.93
CA ALA A 172 4.28 -12.08 -26.92
C ALA A 172 2.87 -12.10 -27.53
N ILE A 173 2.68 -11.43 -28.68
CA ILE A 173 1.39 -11.42 -29.39
C ILE A 173 1.11 -12.78 -30.04
N VAL A 174 2.14 -13.41 -30.63
CA VAL A 174 2.04 -14.69 -31.35
C VAL A 174 2.92 -15.73 -30.65
N PRO A 175 2.44 -16.34 -29.56
CA PRO A 175 3.21 -17.34 -28.82
C PRO A 175 3.33 -18.69 -29.56
N ASP A 176 2.41 -18.99 -30.49
CA ASP A 176 2.41 -20.20 -31.31
C ASP A 176 2.24 -19.84 -32.79
N ASP A 177 3.33 -19.89 -33.55
CA ASP A 177 3.37 -19.57 -34.96
C ASP A 177 2.87 -20.68 -35.90
N THR A 178 2.53 -21.84 -35.33
CA THR A 178 1.95 -22.99 -36.07
C THR A 178 0.45 -22.82 -36.29
N LEU A 179 -0.21 -21.96 -35.49
CA LEU A 179 -1.63 -21.61 -35.63
C LEU A 179 -1.86 -20.63 -36.77
N SER A 180 -3.03 -20.70 -37.41
CA SER A 180 -3.49 -19.65 -38.32
C SER A 180 -4.10 -18.47 -37.54
N ILE A 181 -4.25 -17.31 -38.19
CA ILE A 181 -4.92 -16.13 -37.59
C ILE A 181 -6.33 -16.49 -37.12
N ARG A 182 -7.06 -17.26 -37.93
CA ARG A 182 -8.42 -17.73 -37.60
C ARG A 182 -8.44 -18.70 -36.42
N GLN A 183 -7.40 -19.50 -36.24
CA GLN A 183 -7.24 -20.43 -35.11
C GLN A 183 -6.77 -19.73 -33.83
N GLY A 184 -6.44 -18.45 -33.90
CA GLY A 184 -6.05 -17.65 -32.74
C GLY A 184 -4.54 -17.44 -32.58
N ALA A 185 -3.74 -17.46 -33.67
CA ALA A 185 -2.31 -17.13 -33.61
C ALA A 185 -2.05 -15.80 -32.90
N ILE A 186 -2.91 -14.78 -33.07
CA ILE A 186 -2.82 -13.47 -32.40
C ILE A 186 -3.54 -13.57 -31.04
N ALA A 187 -2.82 -13.99 -30.02
CA ALA A 187 -3.36 -14.32 -28.69
C ALA A 187 -3.95 -13.11 -27.91
N CYS A 188 -3.57 -11.88 -28.27
CA CYS A 188 -4.09 -10.66 -27.61
C CYS A 188 -5.49 -10.26 -28.09
N TRP A 189 -5.98 -10.80 -29.21
CA TRP A 189 -7.31 -10.48 -29.70
C TRP A 189 -8.40 -11.04 -28.79
N PRO A 190 -9.54 -10.31 -28.63
CA PRO A 190 -10.66 -10.82 -27.87
C PRO A 190 -11.29 -12.02 -28.59
N ASN A 191 -11.85 -12.94 -27.80
CA ASN A 191 -12.59 -14.08 -28.36
C ASN A 191 -13.97 -13.65 -28.90
N GLY A 192 -14.53 -14.42 -29.81
CA GLY A 192 -15.90 -14.25 -30.29
C GLY A 192 -16.05 -13.36 -31.52
N TRP A 193 -17.05 -12.47 -31.53
CA TRP A 193 -17.41 -11.68 -32.72
C TRP A 193 -16.29 -10.75 -33.19
N GLN A 194 -15.58 -10.12 -32.28
CA GLN A 194 -14.50 -9.16 -32.62
C GLN A 194 -13.35 -9.82 -33.34
N ALA A 195 -12.91 -11.01 -32.92
CA ALA A 195 -11.87 -11.76 -33.64
C ALA A 195 -12.32 -12.15 -35.05
N LYS A 196 -13.58 -12.61 -35.20
CA LYS A 196 -14.16 -12.95 -36.50
C LYS A 196 -14.21 -11.74 -37.42
N ASN A 197 -14.55 -10.56 -36.88
CA ASN A 197 -14.56 -9.31 -37.63
C ASN A 197 -13.17 -8.91 -38.10
N LEU A 198 -12.13 -8.98 -37.28
CA LEU A 198 -10.74 -8.68 -37.65
C LEU A 198 -10.24 -9.64 -38.71
N CYS A 199 -10.55 -10.94 -38.60
CA CYS A 199 -10.27 -11.91 -39.66
C CYS A 199 -10.98 -11.58 -40.99
N ALA A 200 -12.25 -11.15 -40.93
CA ALA A 200 -12.98 -10.76 -42.15
C ALA A 200 -12.38 -9.52 -42.82
N ILE A 201 -11.94 -8.53 -42.01
CA ILE A 201 -11.25 -7.34 -42.52
C ILE A 201 -9.91 -7.71 -43.19
N LEU A 202 -9.06 -8.53 -42.52
CA LEU A 202 -7.79 -8.97 -43.11
C LEU A 202 -8.00 -9.76 -44.41
N SER A 203 -8.98 -10.67 -44.43
CA SER A 203 -9.35 -11.39 -45.66
C SER A 203 -9.82 -10.46 -46.77
N ALA A 204 -10.54 -9.36 -46.41
CA ALA A 204 -10.98 -8.33 -47.36
C ALA A 204 -9.81 -7.50 -47.90
N LEU A 205 -8.74 -7.33 -47.11
CA LEU A 205 -7.50 -6.68 -47.52
C LEU A 205 -6.56 -7.58 -48.33
N GLY A 206 -6.91 -8.86 -48.53
CA GLY A 206 -6.15 -9.80 -49.35
C GLY A 206 -5.17 -10.68 -48.58
N TYR A 207 -5.20 -10.66 -47.26
CA TYR A 207 -4.39 -11.54 -46.41
C TYR A 207 -5.04 -12.91 -46.23
N ASP A 208 -4.26 -13.98 -46.33
CA ASP A 208 -4.75 -15.33 -46.04
C ASP A 208 -4.71 -15.59 -44.55
N VAL A 209 -5.89 -15.68 -43.93
CA VAL A 209 -6.08 -15.85 -42.47
C VAL A 209 -6.14 -17.33 -42.06
N ASP A 210 -6.08 -18.24 -43.02
CA ASP A 210 -6.26 -19.68 -42.80
C ASP A 210 -4.95 -20.48 -42.82
N VAL A 211 -3.85 -19.88 -43.33
CA VAL A 211 -2.52 -20.49 -43.30
C VAL A 211 -1.83 -20.30 -41.94
N PRO A 212 -0.92 -21.21 -41.55
CA PRO A 212 -0.10 -21.03 -40.35
C PRO A 212 0.65 -19.70 -40.39
N TRP A 213 0.72 -19.01 -39.22
CA TRP A 213 1.36 -17.70 -39.09
C TRP A 213 2.78 -17.65 -39.67
N LYS A 214 3.59 -18.71 -39.42
CA LYS A 214 4.95 -18.83 -39.94
C LYS A 214 5.03 -18.86 -41.48
N SER A 215 3.95 -19.26 -42.15
CA SER A 215 3.90 -19.34 -43.63
C SER A 215 3.60 -18.00 -44.30
N LEU A 216 3.14 -17.00 -43.52
CA LEU A 216 2.98 -15.64 -44.02
C LEU A 216 4.34 -14.97 -44.23
N ARG A 217 4.44 -14.11 -45.25
CA ARG A 217 5.67 -13.32 -45.50
C ARG A 217 5.95 -12.42 -44.29
N LYS A 218 7.23 -12.17 -44.03
CA LYS A 218 7.65 -11.32 -42.90
C LYS A 218 7.00 -9.92 -42.96
N GLU A 219 6.94 -9.34 -44.15
CA GLU A 219 6.34 -8.02 -44.39
C GLU A 219 4.84 -7.98 -44.04
N ASP A 220 4.10 -9.05 -44.41
CA ASP A 220 2.68 -9.18 -44.06
C ASP A 220 2.47 -9.34 -42.54
N ARG A 221 3.31 -10.15 -41.88
CA ARG A 221 3.30 -10.32 -40.41
C ARG A 221 3.56 -9.02 -39.70
N ASP A 222 4.60 -8.28 -40.12
CA ASP A 222 4.96 -6.99 -39.52
C ASP A 222 3.84 -5.95 -39.75
N TRP A 223 3.23 -5.93 -40.94
CA TRP A 223 2.12 -5.04 -41.23
C TRP A 223 0.89 -5.35 -40.35
N ILE A 224 0.49 -6.62 -40.24
CA ILE A 224 -0.64 -7.06 -39.43
C ILE A 224 -0.41 -6.68 -37.96
N LEU A 225 0.79 -6.85 -37.43
CA LEU A 225 1.09 -6.58 -36.03
C LEU A 225 1.26 -5.08 -35.74
N PHE A 226 1.91 -4.31 -36.62
CA PHE A 226 2.46 -2.99 -36.22
C PHE A 226 2.07 -1.82 -37.11
N THR A 227 1.29 -2.02 -38.19
CA THR A 227 0.92 -0.92 -39.10
C THR A 227 0.27 0.25 -38.36
N GLN A 228 0.59 1.46 -38.81
CA GLN A 228 -0.07 2.69 -38.40
C GLN A 228 -1.29 3.02 -39.27
N GLU A 229 -1.41 2.38 -40.43
CA GLU A 229 -2.51 2.56 -41.38
C GLU A 229 -3.82 2.00 -40.76
N GLN A 230 -4.92 2.61 -41.13
CA GLN A 230 -6.26 2.18 -40.77
C GLN A 230 -7.17 2.06 -41.99
N PRO A 231 -6.87 1.11 -42.91
CA PRO A 231 -7.69 0.94 -44.08
C PRO A 231 -9.08 0.50 -43.73
N SER A 232 -10.08 1.08 -44.43
CA SER A 232 -11.49 0.72 -44.28
C SER A 232 -11.93 -0.07 -45.52
N VAL A 233 -12.57 -1.22 -45.27
CA VAL A 233 -13.00 -2.12 -46.34
C VAL A 233 -14.47 -2.52 -46.18
N PRO A 234 -15.21 -2.72 -47.28
CA PRO A 234 -16.57 -3.22 -47.22
C PRO A 234 -16.60 -4.69 -46.76
N ILE A 235 -17.41 -5.03 -45.77
CA ILE A 235 -17.58 -6.37 -45.26
C ILE A 235 -18.95 -6.93 -45.58
N TYR A 236 -18.95 -8.13 -46.17
CA TYR A 236 -20.15 -8.91 -46.49
C TYR A 236 -20.23 -10.11 -45.55
N VAL A 237 -21.09 -10.04 -44.53
CA VAL A 237 -21.16 -11.07 -43.47
C VAL A 237 -21.60 -12.41 -44.08
N GLY A 238 -20.83 -13.48 -43.82
CA GLY A 238 -21.11 -14.82 -44.33
C GLY A 238 -20.66 -15.13 -45.74
N LEU A 239 -20.20 -14.13 -46.50
CA LEU A 239 -19.66 -14.32 -47.86
C LEU A 239 -18.14 -14.28 -47.84
N GLN A 240 -17.45 -15.29 -48.46
CA GLN A 240 -16.01 -15.39 -48.56
C GLN A 240 -15.58 -15.81 -49.97
N GLY A 241 -14.35 -15.46 -50.39
CA GLY A 241 -13.77 -15.82 -51.66
C GLY A 241 -14.63 -15.45 -52.85
N SER A 242 -14.85 -16.37 -53.79
CA SER A 242 -15.61 -16.16 -55.03
C SER A 242 -17.04 -15.70 -54.83
N LYS A 243 -17.69 -16.08 -53.72
CA LYS A 243 -19.05 -15.61 -53.36
C LYS A 243 -19.08 -14.12 -53.01
N ARG A 244 -18.05 -13.62 -52.33
CA ARG A 244 -17.88 -12.20 -52.06
C ARG A 244 -17.61 -11.39 -53.31
N GLU A 245 -16.73 -11.91 -54.19
CA GLU A 245 -16.45 -11.28 -55.50
C GLU A 245 -17.70 -11.20 -56.36
N ALA A 246 -18.53 -12.25 -56.35
CA ALA A 246 -19.80 -12.27 -57.04
C ALA A 246 -20.80 -11.25 -56.49
N ALA A 247 -20.91 -11.10 -55.16
CA ALA A 247 -21.75 -10.10 -54.53
C ALA A 247 -21.31 -8.66 -54.83
N ILE A 248 -20.00 -8.41 -54.83
CA ILE A 248 -19.42 -7.11 -55.25
C ILE A 248 -19.71 -6.83 -56.73
N ALA A 249 -19.53 -7.81 -57.61
CA ALA A 249 -19.86 -7.68 -59.01
C ALA A 249 -21.35 -7.48 -59.30
N ALA A 250 -22.22 -8.04 -58.44
CA ALA A 250 -23.66 -7.87 -58.47
C ALA A 250 -24.14 -6.51 -57.92
N GLY A 251 -23.25 -5.70 -57.34
CA GLY A 251 -23.59 -4.42 -56.74
C GLY A 251 -24.34 -4.52 -55.42
N GLU A 252 -24.23 -5.64 -54.68
CA GLU A 252 -24.87 -5.78 -53.39
C GLU A 252 -24.29 -4.80 -52.35
N GLU A 253 -25.11 -4.23 -51.52
CA GLU A 253 -24.66 -3.32 -50.44
C GLU A 253 -23.90 -4.11 -49.39
N PRO A 254 -22.70 -3.60 -48.91
CA PRO A 254 -21.97 -4.24 -47.84
C PRO A 254 -22.76 -4.22 -46.54
N SER A 255 -22.64 -5.28 -45.75
CA SER A 255 -23.28 -5.36 -44.43
C SER A 255 -22.80 -4.23 -43.53
N TYR A 256 -21.54 -3.84 -43.61
CA TYR A 256 -20.94 -2.66 -42.97
C TYR A 256 -19.53 -2.39 -43.50
N THR A 257 -18.96 -1.22 -43.16
CA THR A 257 -17.56 -0.88 -43.46
C THR A 257 -16.71 -1.18 -42.22
N GLY A 258 -15.74 -2.11 -42.37
CA GLY A 258 -14.80 -2.47 -41.32
C GLY A 258 -13.50 -1.71 -41.45
N THR A 259 -13.00 -1.10 -40.41
CA THR A 259 -11.70 -0.43 -40.35
C THR A 259 -10.68 -1.31 -39.63
N TYR A 260 -9.53 -1.58 -40.26
CA TYR A 260 -8.46 -2.36 -39.63
C TYR A 260 -7.73 -1.53 -38.61
N SER A 261 -7.39 -2.18 -37.48
CA SER A 261 -6.49 -1.66 -36.48
C SER A 261 -5.46 -2.74 -36.14
N SER A 262 -4.15 -2.42 -36.24
CA SER A 262 -3.08 -3.38 -35.99
C SER A 262 -3.20 -4.02 -34.61
N ALA A 263 -2.67 -5.24 -34.47
CA ALA A 263 -2.73 -5.97 -33.21
C ALA A 263 -2.15 -5.16 -32.05
N ARG A 264 -1.02 -4.46 -32.24
CA ARG A 264 -0.40 -3.55 -31.29
C ARG A 264 -1.35 -2.41 -30.87
N ARG A 265 -1.93 -1.73 -31.86
CA ARG A 265 -2.81 -0.58 -31.59
C ARG A 265 -4.08 -1.00 -30.85
N ASN A 266 -4.71 -2.08 -31.30
CA ASN A 266 -5.91 -2.65 -30.65
C ASN A 266 -5.62 -3.06 -29.20
N LEU A 267 -4.47 -3.74 -28.99
CA LEU A 267 -4.02 -4.15 -27.65
C LEU A 267 -3.80 -2.93 -26.73
N LEU A 268 -3.01 -1.94 -27.17
CA LEU A 268 -2.70 -0.76 -26.35
C LEU A 268 -3.95 0.09 -26.06
N GLN A 269 -4.86 0.22 -27.02
CA GLN A 269 -6.13 0.93 -26.83
C GLN A 269 -7.05 0.18 -25.85
N SER A 270 -7.15 -1.14 -26.00
CA SER A 270 -7.93 -1.98 -25.08
C SER A 270 -7.32 -2.02 -23.69
N TYR A 271 -5.98 -1.96 -23.57
CA TYR A 271 -5.27 -1.87 -22.30
C TYR A 271 -5.51 -0.51 -21.62
N SER A 272 -5.47 0.61 -22.35
CA SER A 272 -5.68 1.95 -21.81
C SER A 272 -7.12 2.20 -21.38
N ASN A 273 -8.10 1.79 -22.21
CA ASN A 273 -9.52 2.08 -22.03
C ASN A 273 -10.28 0.94 -21.33
N GLY A 274 -9.66 -0.24 -21.19
CA GLY A 274 -10.27 -1.42 -20.62
C GLY A 274 -10.50 -1.30 -19.12
N ASN A 275 -11.51 -2.04 -18.62
CA ASN A 275 -11.70 -2.26 -17.20
C ASN A 275 -10.52 -3.08 -16.60
N GLU A 276 -10.46 -3.20 -15.29
CA GLU A 276 -9.37 -3.87 -14.59
C GLU A 276 -9.16 -5.32 -15.05
N SER A 277 -10.22 -6.07 -15.27
CA SER A 277 -10.18 -7.44 -15.78
C SER A 277 -9.56 -7.52 -17.19
N SER A 278 -9.91 -6.58 -18.08
CA SER A 278 -9.34 -6.51 -19.43
C SER A 278 -7.86 -6.11 -19.40
N ARG A 279 -7.50 -5.11 -18.58
CA ARG A 279 -6.09 -4.70 -18.37
C ARG A 279 -5.25 -5.86 -17.85
N LYS A 280 -5.77 -6.60 -16.89
CA LYS A 280 -5.16 -7.78 -16.32
C LYS A 280 -4.84 -8.83 -17.40
N ARG A 281 -5.83 -9.23 -18.19
CA ARG A 281 -5.65 -10.18 -19.29
C ARG A 281 -4.62 -9.72 -20.32
N LEU A 282 -4.59 -8.41 -20.60
CA LEU A 282 -3.74 -7.84 -21.63
C LEU A 282 -2.34 -7.48 -21.14
N SER A 283 -2.10 -7.36 -19.83
CA SER A 283 -0.80 -6.98 -19.26
C SER A 283 0.35 -7.93 -19.64
N ARG A 284 0.07 -9.22 -19.82
CA ARG A 284 1.05 -10.23 -20.23
C ARG A 284 1.64 -9.99 -21.63
N PHE A 285 0.96 -9.20 -22.46
CA PHE A 285 1.40 -8.85 -23.81
C PHE A 285 2.08 -7.49 -23.90
N VAL A 286 2.01 -6.69 -22.82
CA VAL A 286 2.52 -5.31 -22.79
C VAL A 286 3.84 -5.28 -22.04
N THR A 287 4.90 -4.85 -22.72
CA THR A 287 6.19 -4.57 -22.10
C THR A 287 6.30 -3.07 -21.81
N ILE A 288 6.81 -2.73 -20.64
CA ILE A 288 7.07 -1.34 -20.29
C ILE A 288 8.56 -1.07 -20.48
N THR A 289 8.89 -0.22 -21.42
CA THR A 289 10.27 0.15 -21.75
C THR A 289 10.55 1.61 -21.42
N LYS A 290 11.82 1.95 -21.20
CA LYS A 290 12.21 3.36 -21.07
C LYS A 290 11.86 4.12 -22.35
N CYS A 291 11.31 5.30 -22.22
CA CYS A 291 10.99 6.14 -23.36
C CYS A 291 12.25 6.38 -24.21
N PRO A 292 12.24 6.06 -25.51
CA PRO A 292 13.44 6.19 -26.37
C PRO A 292 13.89 7.64 -26.55
N GLU A 293 12.97 8.61 -26.48
CA GLU A 293 13.30 10.03 -26.65
C GLU A 293 13.95 10.64 -25.40
N CYS A 294 13.32 10.51 -24.23
CA CYS A 294 13.84 11.11 -23.01
C CYS A 294 14.68 10.14 -22.15
N GLN A 295 14.90 8.90 -22.58
CA GLN A 295 15.69 7.90 -21.85
C GLN A 295 15.27 7.72 -20.38
N GLY A 296 13.98 7.91 -20.10
CA GLY A 296 13.42 7.85 -18.73
C GLY A 296 13.41 9.17 -17.99
N LYS A 297 14.06 10.24 -18.48
CA LYS A 297 14.19 11.53 -17.80
C LYS A 297 12.90 12.38 -17.78
N ARG A 298 11.85 11.98 -18.50
CA ARG A 298 10.48 12.53 -18.47
C ARG A 298 10.29 13.92 -19.06
N LEU A 299 11.37 14.65 -19.37
CA LEU A 299 11.37 16.05 -19.82
C LEU A 299 11.77 16.17 -21.29
N ARG A 300 11.47 17.33 -21.88
CA ARG A 300 11.90 17.71 -23.21
C ARG A 300 13.42 17.89 -23.28
N PRO A 301 14.06 17.68 -24.44
CA PRO A 301 15.50 17.86 -24.59
C PRO A 301 16.00 19.25 -24.23
N GLU A 302 15.21 20.30 -24.51
CA GLU A 302 15.58 21.69 -24.20
C GLU A 302 15.74 21.94 -22.69
N ALA A 303 14.85 21.33 -21.87
CA ALA A 303 14.94 21.41 -20.42
C ALA A 303 16.13 20.60 -19.88
N LEU A 304 16.42 19.43 -20.49
CA LEU A 304 17.54 18.57 -20.11
C LEU A 304 18.90 19.15 -20.52
N ALA A 305 18.94 20.07 -21.50
CA ALA A 305 20.15 20.76 -21.92
C ALA A 305 20.63 21.80 -20.90
N VAL A 306 19.76 22.27 -20.01
CA VAL A 306 20.10 23.21 -18.94
C VAL A 306 20.77 22.46 -17.79
N LYS A 307 21.95 22.92 -17.36
CA LYS A 307 22.73 22.27 -16.29
C LYS A 307 22.90 23.19 -15.08
N PHE A 308 22.85 22.61 -13.88
CA PHE A 308 23.20 23.26 -12.63
C PHE A 308 24.15 22.33 -11.85
N ALA A 309 25.28 22.86 -11.38
CA ALA A 309 26.34 22.02 -10.77
C ALA A 309 26.80 20.84 -11.65
N GLY A 310 26.72 20.96 -12.96
CA GLY A 310 27.06 19.90 -13.93
C GLY A 310 25.93 18.90 -14.22
N TYR A 311 24.82 18.91 -13.47
CA TYR A 311 23.69 18.00 -13.62
C TYR A 311 22.53 18.65 -14.37
N ASP A 312 21.77 17.87 -15.17
CA ASP A 312 20.41 18.29 -15.53
C ASP A 312 19.43 18.03 -14.37
N ILE A 313 18.25 18.62 -14.47
CA ILE A 313 17.26 18.53 -13.37
C ILE A 313 16.81 17.09 -13.09
N ALA A 314 16.72 16.23 -14.10
CA ALA A 314 16.36 14.83 -13.90
C ALA A 314 17.48 14.08 -13.17
N GLU A 315 18.75 14.26 -13.58
CA GLU A 315 19.91 13.70 -12.89
C GLU A 315 19.98 14.16 -11.44
N LEU A 316 19.79 15.47 -11.19
CA LEU A 316 19.84 16.03 -9.83
C LEU A 316 18.70 15.49 -8.96
N THR A 317 17.52 15.27 -9.50
CA THR A 317 16.38 14.70 -8.75
C THR A 317 16.50 13.20 -8.49
N GLU A 318 17.33 12.48 -9.24
CA GLU A 318 17.63 11.06 -8.99
C GLU A 318 18.72 10.83 -7.93
N LEU A 319 19.49 11.87 -7.59
CA LEU A 319 20.40 11.79 -6.45
C LEU A 319 19.63 11.54 -5.15
N THR A 320 20.22 10.78 -4.25
CA THR A 320 19.66 10.65 -2.90
C THR A 320 19.63 12.01 -2.19
N VAL A 321 18.72 12.18 -1.23
CA VAL A 321 18.62 13.39 -0.42
C VAL A 321 19.98 13.79 0.16
N THR A 322 20.74 12.81 0.67
CA THR A 322 22.10 13.05 1.22
C THR A 322 23.09 13.50 0.14
N GLN A 323 23.06 12.90 -1.05
CA GLN A 323 23.93 13.31 -2.17
C GLN A 323 23.56 14.71 -2.68
N LEU A 324 22.26 15.00 -2.80
CA LEU A 324 21.77 16.30 -3.21
C LEU A 324 22.26 17.42 -2.26
N GLN A 325 22.23 17.17 -0.95
CA GLN A 325 22.81 18.09 0.04
C GLN A 325 24.29 18.34 -0.23
N GLY A 326 25.06 17.26 -0.49
CA GLY A 326 26.49 17.38 -0.80
C GLY A 326 26.78 18.26 -2.03
N VAL A 327 25.91 18.19 -3.06
CA VAL A 327 26.03 19.06 -4.26
C VAL A 327 25.68 20.51 -3.96
N LEU A 328 24.68 20.78 -3.08
CA LEU A 328 24.19 22.14 -2.83
C LEU A 328 24.95 22.89 -1.72
N LEU A 329 25.55 22.19 -0.78
CA LEU A 329 26.32 22.81 0.34
C LEU A 329 27.40 23.80 -0.10
N PRO A 330 28.20 23.57 -1.17
CA PRO A 330 29.17 24.56 -1.65
C PRO A 330 28.51 25.87 -2.08
N TYR A 331 27.28 25.86 -2.62
CA TYR A 331 26.54 27.06 -2.99
C TYR A 331 26.04 27.81 -1.75
N VAL A 332 25.62 27.11 -0.72
CA VAL A 332 25.24 27.70 0.57
C VAL A 332 26.45 28.37 1.24
N ALA A 333 27.59 27.70 1.21
CA ALA A 333 28.85 28.20 1.75
C ALA A 333 29.56 29.27 0.87
N GLN A 334 28.99 29.56 -0.31
CA GLN A 334 29.54 30.48 -1.31
C GLN A 334 30.96 30.09 -1.82
N THR A 335 31.28 28.80 -1.81
CA THR A 335 32.56 28.25 -2.27
C THR A 335 32.46 27.55 -3.62
N ALA A 336 31.28 27.46 -4.21
CA ALA A 336 31.09 26.82 -5.49
C ALA A 336 31.77 27.57 -6.63
N PRO A 337 32.49 26.92 -7.55
CA PRO A 337 33.30 27.57 -8.59
C PRO A 337 32.46 28.26 -9.68
N ASP A 338 31.21 27.85 -9.84
CA ASP A 338 30.24 28.31 -10.85
C ASP A 338 29.14 29.23 -10.30
N LEU A 339 29.41 29.87 -9.14
CA LEU A 339 28.52 30.88 -8.58
C LEU A 339 28.38 32.08 -9.54
N PRO A 340 27.14 32.58 -9.76
CA PRO A 340 26.92 33.76 -10.59
C PRO A 340 27.73 34.99 -10.13
N ALA A 341 28.29 35.71 -11.09
CA ALA A 341 29.00 36.97 -10.80
C ALA A 341 28.04 38.09 -10.38
N GLU A 342 26.83 38.10 -10.91
CA GLU A 342 25.78 39.06 -10.55
C GLU A 342 25.30 38.83 -9.11
N GLU A 343 25.39 39.87 -8.26
CA GLU A 343 25.13 39.80 -6.83
C GLU A 343 23.70 39.33 -6.50
N ALA A 344 22.69 39.91 -7.17
CA ALA A 344 21.28 39.54 -6.95
C ALA A 344 20.98 38.10 -7.30
N LEU A 345 21.54 37.59 -8.41
CA LEU A 345 21.39 36.21 -8.84
C LEU A 345 22.14 35.26 -7.89
N ARG A 346 23.36 35.64 -7.47
CA ARG A 346 24.14 34.87 -6.48
C ARG A 346 23.39 34.74 -5.16
N GLU A 347 22.82 35.83 -4.63
CA GLU A 347 22.03 35.81 -3.41
C GLU A 347 20.79 34.91 -3.55
N ALA A 348 20.11 34.98 -4.70
CA ALA A 348 18.98 34.07 -4.99
C ALA A 348 19.39 32.62 -5.01
N VAL A 349 20.53 32.25 -5.63
CA VAL A 349 21.07 30.88 -5.64
C VAL A 349 21.37 30.38 -4.22
N VAL A 350 22.08 31.24 -3.43
CA VAL A 350 22.41 30.89 -2.02
C VAL A 350 21.14 30.63 -1.20
N ARG A 351 20.14 31.52 -1.29
CA ARG A 351 18.88 31.36 -0.55
C ARG A 351 18.10 30.14 -0.98
N MET A 352 17.96 29.87 -2.29
CA MET A 352 17.25 28.65 -2.78
C MET A 352 17.99 27.38 -2.38
N SER A 353 19.32 27.35 -2.50
CA SER A 353 20.12 26.19 -2.07
C SER A 353 20.01 25.94 -0.56
N ALA A 354 20.04 27.00 0.26
CA ALA A 354 19.84 26.91 1.71
C ALA A 354 18.44 26.38 2.07
N ASP A 355 17.37 26.84 1.40
CA ASP A 355 16.02 26.34 1.61
C ASP A 355 15.92 24.84 1.26
N ILE A 356 16.50 24.42 0.13
CA ILE A 356 16.53 23.00 -0.25
C ILE A 356 17.32 22.18 0.78
N CYS A 357 18.51 22.65 1.20
CA CYS A 357 19.32 21.96 2.20
C CYS A 357 18.59 21.82 3.55
N ALA A 358 17.94 22.88 4.03
CA ALA A 358 17.19 22.84 5.28
C ALA A 358 16.03 21.83 5.25
N ARG A 359 15.27 21.78 4.14
CA ARG A 359 14.15 20.85 3.98
C ARG A 359 14.63 19.40 3.75
N THR A 360 15.71 19.20 3.02
CA THR A 360 16.29 17.87 2.82
C THR A 360 16.94 17.34 4.10
N GLN A 361 17.44 18.22 4.98
CA GLN A 361 17.92 17.83 6.30
C GLN A 361 16.79 17.21 7.13
N GLN A 362 15.59 17.79 7.12
CA GLN A 362 14.44 17.22 7.83
C GLN A 362 14.04 15.83 7.31
N LEU A 363 14.18 15.59 5.98
CA LEU A 363 14.00 14.25 5.42
C LEU A 363 15.09 13.29 5.94
N SER A 364 16.33 13.73 6.02
CA SER A 364 17.43 12.91 6.54
C SER A 364 17.25 12.59 8.03
N ASP A 365 16.80 13.55 8.83
CA ASP A 365 16.51 13.37 10.26
C ASP A 365 15.38 12.35 10.52
N LEU A 366 14.47 12.18 9.56
CA LEU A 366 13.43 11.16 9.57
C LEU A 366 13.89 9.80 8.96
N GLY A 367 15.20 9.60 8.73
CA GLY A 367 15.75 8.38 8.15
C GLY A 367 15.45 8.20 6.66
N LEU A 368 15.08 9.27 5.94
CA LEU A 368 14.73 9.24 4.52
C LEU A 368 15.88 9.74 3.60
N GLY A 369 17.08 9.89 4.12
CA GLY A 369 18.25 10.38 3.37
C GLY A 369 18.61 9.53 2.15
N HIS A 370 18.19 8.27 2.11
CA HIS A 370 18.38 7.32 1.01
C HIS A 370 17.38 7.51 -0.15
N LEU A 371 16.31 8.25 0.03
CA LEU A 371 15.33 8.51 -1.03
C LEU A 371 15.85 9.54 -2.03
N SER A 372 15.44 9.41 -3.30
CA SER A 372 15.60 10.46 -4.30
C SER A 372 14.33 11.31 -4.42
N LEU A 373 14.46 12.58 -4.82
CA LEU A 373 13.30 13.45 -5.05
C LEU A 373 12.45 12.99 -6.24
N GLY A 374 13.07 12.30 -7.22
CA GLY A 374 12.42 11.73 -8.39
C GLY A 374 11.60 10.46 -8.08
N ARG A 375 11.84 9.82 -6.93
CA ARG A 375 11.17 8.55 -6.56
C ARG A 375 9.66 8.74 -6.48
N ARG A 376 8.92 7.86 -7.17
CA ARG A 376 7.46 7.91 -7.24
C ARG A 376 6.83 7.54 -5.89
N THR A 377 5.77 8.24 -5.49
CA THR A 377 5.06 7.97 -4.23
C THR A 377 4.43 6.58 -4.19
N THR A 378 4.06 6.02 -5.34
CA THR A 378 3.54 4.64 -5.47
C THR A 378 4.56 3.56 -5.17
N SER A 379 5.86 3.87 -5.21
CA SER A 379 6.96 2.95 -4.92
C SER A 379 7.46 3.02 -3.47
N LEU A 380 6.94 3.96 -2.69
CA LEU A 380 7.26 4.10 -1.27
C LEU A 380 6.49 3.08 -0.44
N SER A 381 7.10 2.59 0.63
CA SER A 381 6.37 1.87 1.67
C SER A 381 5.39 2.82 2.39
N SER A 382 4.41 2.25 3.11
CA SER A 382 3.44 3.04 3.90
C SER A 382 4.16 3.95 4.91
N GLY A 383 5.16 3.44 5.62
CA GLY A 383 5.95 4.18 6.59
C GLY A 383 6.85 5.26 5.94
N GLU A 384 7.50 4.98 4.78
CA GLU A 384 8.24 6.00 4.06
C GLU A 384 7.34 7.18 3.63
N LEU A 385 6.15 6.86 3.06
CA LEU A 385 5.21 7.89 2.62
C LEU A 385 4.71 8.74 3.79
N GLN A 386 4.41 8.12 4.93
CA GLN A 386 3.98 8.82 6.13
C GLN A 386 5.06 9.75 6.67
N ARG A 387 6.33 9.29 6.74
CA ARG A 387 7.46 10.12 7.16
C ARG A 387 7.74 11.28 6.20
N VAL A 388 7.59 11.08 4.88
CA VAL A 388 7.66 12.19 3.90
C VAL A 388 6.58 13.24 4.17
N ARG A 389 5.33 12.80 4.48
CA ARG A 389 4.24 13.71 4.88
C ARG A 389 4.56 14.43 6.19
N LEU A 390 5.08 13.73 7.18
CA LEU A 390 5.51 14.32 8.45
C LEU A 390 6.60 15.39 8.23
N ALA A 391 7.63 15.10 7.42
CA ALA A 391 8.62 16.10 7.04
C ALA A 391 8.00 17.37 6.45
N THR A 392 6.95 17.21 5.63
CA THR A 392 6.24 18.36 5.05
C THR A 392 5.55 19.23 6.10
N GLN A 393 5.02 18.62 7.16
CA GLN A 393 4.41 19.35 8.28
C GLN A 393 5.44 20.06 9.15
N LEU A 394 6.57 19.43 9.42
CA LEU A 394 7.71 20.08 10.11
C LEU A 394 8.18 21.34 9.40
N ILE A 395 8.20 21.29 8.06
CA ILE A 395 8.56 22.45 7.22
C ILE A 395 7.56 23.60 7.39
N SER A 396 6.27 23.32 7.66
CA SER A 396 5.22 24.36 7.74
C SER A 396 5.37 25.31 8.93
N ARG A 397 6.14 24.92 9.97
CA ARG A 397 6.39 25.69 11.21
C ARG A 397 5.11 26.21 11.87
N LEU A 398 4.02 25.46 11.81
CA LEU A 398 2.79 25.78 12.50
C LEU A 398 3.00 25.63 14.02
N PHE A 399 2.33 26.48 14.80
CA PHE A 399 2.33 26.43 16.26
C PHE A 399 0.88 26.52 16.79
N GLY A 400 0.65 26.01 18.00
CA GLY A 400 -0.67 26.00 18.60
C GLY A 400 -1.65 25.03 17.92
N VAL A 401 -1.14 23.99 17.24
CA VAL A 401 -1.90 23.02 16.45
C VAL A 401 -1.88 21.65 17.16
N LEU A 402 -2.98 20.92 17.08
CA LEU A 402 -3.05 19.50 17.45
C LEU A 402 -2.69 18.64 16.25
N TYR A 403 -1.54 17.96 16.29
CA TYR A 403 -1.18 16.94 15.31
C TYR A 403 -1.72 15.59 15.76
N VAL A 404 -2.54 14.96 14.92
CA VAL A 404 -3.07 13.61 15.14
C VAL A 404 -2.37 12.64 14.20
N LEU A 405 -1.59 11.71 14.75
CA LEU A 405 -0.73 10.79 14.01
C LEU A 405 -1.24 9.36 14.16
N ASP A 406 -1.28 8.62 13.05
CA ASP A 406 -1.70 7.23 13.00
C ASP A 406 -0.47 6.33 12.84
N GLU A 407 -0.09 5.61 13.88
CA GLU A 407 0.99 4.64 13.92
C GLU A 407 2.30 5.13 13.22
N PRO A 408 2.88 6.26 13.64
CA PRO A 408 4.05 6.83 12.95
C PRO A 408 5.29 5.92 13.02
N SER A 409 5.35 4.98 13.96
CA SER A 409 6.44 4.01 14.11
C SER A 409 6.24 2.71 13.33
N ALA A 410 5.09 2.52 12.65
CA ALA A 410 4.80 1.28 11.94
C ALA A 410 5.82 0.98 10.84
N GLY A 411 6.31 -0.27 10.78
CA GLY A 411 7.31 -0.71 9.80
C GLY A 411 8.69 -0.09 10.01
N LEU A 412 9.01 0.44 11.20
CA LEU A 412 10.31 0.99 11.53
C LEU A 412 11.18 0.02 12.34
N HIS A 413 12.45 -0.06 11.97
CA HIS A 413 13.45 -0.69 12.82
C HIS A 413 13.61 0.10 14.14
N PRO A 414 13.89 -0.53 15.30
CA PRO A 414 14.03 0.17 16.57
C PRO A 414 14.99 1.38 16.54
N SER A 415 16.10 1.29 15.81
CA SER A 415 17.01 2.45 15.63
C SER A 415 16.34 3.61 14.87
N ASP A 416 15.44 3.32 13.92
CA ASP A 416 14.72 4.35 13.16
C ASP A 416 13.59 4.97 14.00
N VAL A 417 13.00 4.22 14.96
CA VAL A 417 12.01 4.75 15.92
C VAL A 417 12.65 5.82 16.81
N GLN A 418 13.88 5.59 17.29
CA GLN A 418 14.60 6.57 18.10
C GLN A 418 14.89 7.87 17.32
N GLU A 419 15.23 7.76 16.03
CA GLU A 419 15.39 8.93 15.17
C GLU A 419 14.05 9.64 14.91
N LEU A 420 12.94 8.93 14.79
CA LEU A 420 11.60 9.50 14.64
C LEU A 420 11.17 10.31 15.87
N MET A 421 11.54 9.89 17.07
CA MET A 421 11.16 10.62 18.30
C MET A 421 11.71 12.04 18.34
N LYS A 422 12.92 12.29 17.80
CA LYS A 422 13.54 13.62 17.81
C LYS A 422 12.69 14.71 17.12
N PRO A 423 12.26 14.55 15.85
CA PRO A 423 11.40 15.52 15.19
C PRO A 423 10.00 15.63 15.82
N LEU A 424 9.46 14.57 16.42
CA LEU A 424 8.19 14.65 17.15
C LEU A 424 8.32 15.54 18.40
N MET A 425 9.40 15.37 19.15
CA MET A 425 9.70 16.25 20.30
C MET A 425 9.95 17.69 19.86
N ALA A 426 10.64 17.93 18.74
CA ALA A 426 10.83 19.28 18.18
C ALA A 426 9.52 19.95 17.78
N LEU A 427 8.53 19.19 17.25
CA LEU A 427 7.18 19.71 16.99
C LEU A 427 6.50 20.18 18.29
N MET A 428 6.63 19.40 19.33
CA MET A 428 6.06 19.70 20.65
C MET A 428 6.75 20.91 21.28
N ASP A 429 8.09 20.99 21.20
CA ASP A 429 8.86 22.13 21.70
C ASP A 429 8.52 23.44 20.97
N SER A 430 7.99 23.35 19.76
CA SER A 430 7.47 24.49 19.01
C SER A 430 6.07 24.96 19.46
N GLY A 431 5.53 24.42 20.57
CA GLY A 431 4.23 24.82 21.12
C GLY A 431 3.03 24.11 20.47
N ASN A 432 3.21 22.87 20.02
CA ASN A 432 2.14 22.04 19.47
C ASN A 432 1.77 20.89 20.41
N SER A 433 0.55 20.37 20.25
CA SER A 433 0.07 19.17 20.94
C SER A 433 0.19 17.98 19.99
N LEU A 434 0.66 16.84 20.49
CA LEU A 434 0.76 15.59 19.70
C LEU A 434 -0.18 14.54 20.28
N LEU A 435 -1.09 14.05 19.45
CA LEU A 435 -1.96 12.92 19.76
C LEU A 435 -1.58 11.78 18.81
N VAL A 436 -1.06 10.68 19.35
CA VAL A 436 -0.50 9.58 18.58
C VAL A 436 -1.26 8.30 18.88
N VAL A 437 -1.84 7.67 17.86
CA VAL A 437 -2.35 6.29 17.98
C VAL A 437 -1.17 5.35 17.78
N GLU A 438 -0.84 4.50 18.77
CA GLU A 438 0.36 3.68 18.72
C GLU A 438 0.23 2.35 19.46
N HIS A 439 1.04 1.39 18.97
CA HIS A 439 1.20 0.06 19.55
C HIS A 439 2.65 -0.25 19.95
N ASN A 440 3.60 0.57 19.53
CA ASN A 440 5.01 0.41 19.84
C ASN A 440 5.28 0.75 21.32
N LEU A 441 5.76 -0.24 22.08
CA LEU A 441 5.99 -0.10 23.52
C LEU A 441 7.07 0.94 23.87
N GLU A 442 8.04 1.18 22.98
CA GLU A 442 9.06 2.21 23.18
C GLU A 442 8.45 3.62 23.05
N VAL A 443 7.57 3.84 22.08
CA VAL A 443 6.84 5.12 21.94
C VAL A 443 5.88 5.33 23.10
N ILE A 444 5.12 4.32 23.49
CA ILE A 444 4.20 4.37 24.64
C ILE A 444 4.96 4.70 25.93
N GLY A 445 6.09 4.05 26.17
CA GLY A 445 6.92 4.28 27.37
C GLY A 445 7.58 5.66 27.44
N ASN A 446 7.79 6.33 26.30
CA ASN A 446 8.34 7.69 26.20
C ASN A 446 7.27 8.79 26.13
N ALA A 447 5.98 8.44 26.14
CA ALA A 447 4.88 9.40 26.17
C ALA A 447 4.82 10.17 27.50
N GLU A 448 4.31 11.41 27.47
CA GLU A 448 4.00 12.17 28.69
C GLU A 448 2.65 11.73 29.27
N TRP A 449 1.73 11.28 28.42
CA TRP A 449 0.40 10.81 28.80
C TRP A 449 -0.04 9.65 27.92
N VAL A 450 -0.69 8.66 28.50
CA VAL A 450 -1.24 7.50 27.81
C VAL A 450 -2.73 7.41 28.07
N VAL A 451 -3.51 7.18 27.01
CA VAL A 451 -4.93 6.86 27.07
C VAL A 451 -5.10 5.44 26.51
N ASP A 452 -5.36 4.47 27.37
CA ASP A 452 -5.57 3.07 26.97
C ASP A 452 -7.05 2.80 26.77
N VAL A 453 -7.41 2.38 25.54
CA VAL A 453 -8.79 2.11 25.13
C VAL A 453 -9.00 0.61 25.05
N GLY A 454 -9.98 0.09 25.80
CA GLY A 454 -10.21 -1.34 25.88
C GLY A 454 -11.55 -1.67 26.55
N PRO A 455 -11.61 -2.79 27.30
CA PRO A 455 -10.56 -3.82 27.51
C PRO A 455 -10.38 -4.78 26.34
N GLY A 456 -11.32 -4.86 25.40
CA GLY A 456 -11.32 -5.80 24.28
C GLY A 456 -11.64 -5.13 22.93
N PRO A 457 -11.75 -5.90 21.85
CA PRO A 457 -12.12 -5.39 20.53
C PRO A 457 -13.64 -5.26 20.34
N GLY A 458 -14.09 -4.41 19.42
CA GLY A 458 -15.50 -4.27 19.01
C GLY A 458 -16.42 -3.86 20.16
N VAL A 459 -17.50 -4.59 20.37
CA VAL A 459 -18.51 -4.32 21.42
C VAL A 459 -17.95 -4.46 22.84
N LYS A 460 -16.86 -5.25 23.00
CA LYS A 460 -16.17 -5.42 24.29
C LYS A 460 -15.14 -4.32 24.56
N GLY A 461 -14.98 -3.38 23.64
CA GLY A 461 -14.08 -2.23 23.72
C GLY A 461 -14.82 -0.92 24.00
N GLY A 462 -14.24 0.15 23.53
CA GLY A 462 -14.85 1.48 23.55
C GLY A 462 -14.90 2.14 24.94
N GLN A 463 -14.10 1.66 25.90
CA GLN A 463 -14.01 2.23 27.25
C GLN A 463 -12.59 2.72 27.51
N ILE A 464 -12.43 3.71 28.38
CA ILE A 464 -11.11 4.12 28.88
C ILE A 464 -10.72 3.20 30.04
N VAL A 465 -9.69 2.39 29.82
CA VAL A 465 -9.13 1.48 30.82
C VAL A 465 -8.11 2.21 31.70
N TYR A 466 -7.36 3.15 31.07
CA TYR A 466 -6.39 3.97 31.78
C TYR A 466 -6.25 5.34 31.10
N SER A 467 -6.03 6.38 31.87
CA SER A 467 -5.64 7.72 31.40
C SER A 467 -4.69 8.34 32.44
N GLY A 468 -3.42 8.54 32.07
CA GLY A 468 -2.38 9.04 32.99
C GLY A 468 -0.97 8.86 32.46
N PRO A 469 0.07 9.18 33.29
CA PRO A 469 1.48 8.96 32.93
C PRO A 469 1.78 7.46 32.74
N PRO A 470 2.64 7.07 31.74
CA PRO A 470 2.92 5.66 31.45
C PRO A 470 3.49 4.88 32.64
N ALA A 471 4.26 5.52 33.54
CA ALA A 471 4.83 4.86 34.71
C ALA A 471 3.77 4.33 35.72
N GLU A 472 2.63 4.99 35.80
CA GLU A 472 1.53 4.62 36.72
C GLU A 472 0.59 3.58 36.10
N MET A 473 0.69 3.30 34.81
CA MET A 473 -0.15 2.36 34.05
C MET A 473 -0.06 0.92 34.60
N ARG A 474 1.01 0.57 35.33
CA ARG A 474 1.17 -0.73 36.02
C ARG A 474 0.01 -1.03 36.98
N GLN A 475 -0.64 -0.01 37.50
CA GLN A 475 -1.76 -0.15 38.44
C GLN A 475 -3.09 -0.50 37.74
N ALA A 476 -3.18 -0.31 36.43
CA ALA A 476 -4.37 -0.59 35.63
C ALA A 476 -4.50 -2.10 35.34
N LYS A 477 -5.13 -2.85 36.22
CA LYS A 477 -5.25 -4.33 36.13
C LYS A 477 -5.95 -4.82 34.86
N ASP A 478 -6.88 -4.03 34.33
CA ASP A 478 -7.65 -4.36 33.12
C ASP A 478 -6.95 -3.97 31.84
N SER A 479 -5.82 -3.25 31.94
CA SER A 479 -5.01 -2.88 30.78
C SER A 479 -4.24 -4.07 30.25
N VAL A 480 -4.55 -4.46 29.01
CA VAL A 480 -3.77 -5.45 28.28
C VAL A 480 -2.40 -4.89 27.89
N THR A 481 -2.35 -3.60 27.51
CA THR A 481 -1.10 -2.92 27.15
C THR A 481 -0.11 -2.86 28.30
N ALA A 482 -0.58 -2.61 29.52
CA ALA A 482 0.28 -2.55 30.72
C ALA A 482 1.06 -3.85 30.94
N LYS A 483 0.43 -5.01 30.73
CA LYS A 483 1.09 -6.33 30.88
C LYS A 483 2.32 -6.49 29.97
N TYR A 484 2.26 -5.95 28.75
CA TYR A 484 3.38 -5.99 27.82
C TYR A 484 4.40 -4.89 28.06
N LEU A 485 3.95 -3.71 28.46
CA LEU A 485 4.84 -2.58 28.76
C LEU A 485 5.78 -2.91 29.95
N PHE A 486 5.26 -3.61 30.95
CA PHE A 486 6.02 -3.99 32.15
C PHE A 486 6.52 -5.44 32.16
N ASN A 487 6.52 -6.12 31.02
CA ASN A 487 7.00 -7.49 30.83
C ASN A 487 6.29 -8.54 31.72
N GLU A 488 5.04 -8.31 32.09
CA GLU A 488 4.22 -9.26 32.85
C GLU A 488 3.59 -10.35 31.95
N SER A 489 3.66 -10.18 30.62
CA SER A 489 3.23 -11.12 29.61
C SER A 489 4.35 -11.33 28.61
N GLY A 490 4.81 -12.57 28.43
CA GLY A 490 5.78 -12.98 27.41
C GLY A 490 5.11 -13.79 26.31
N LEU A 491 5.63 -13.72 25.09
CA LEU A 491 5.41 -14.76 24.09
C LEU A 491 5.75 -16.10 24.72
N GLY A 492 4.87 -17.09 24.66
CA GLY A 492 5.17 -18.45 25.15
C GLY A 492 6.44 -18.97 24.48
N LEU A 493 7.27 -19.67 25.23
CA LEU A 493 8.56 -20.20 24.74
C LEU A 493 8.31 -21.16 23.56
N ARG A 494 8.38 -20.66 22.34
CA ARG A 494 8.37 -21.51 21.14
C ARG A 494 9.68 -22.32 21.11
N ARG A 495 9.57 -23.65 20.92
CA ARG A 495 10.73 -24.52 20.72
C ARG A 495 11.25 -24.30 19.29
N ARG A 496 12.43 -23.69 19.18
CA ARG A 496 13.09 -23.49 17.90
C ARG A 496 13.54 -24.81 17.29
N ARG A 497 13.55 -24.86 15.97
CA ARG A 497 13.89 -26.05 15.18
C ARG A 497 15.14 -25.79 14.35
N ALA A 498 16.15 -26.65 14.44
CA ALA A 498 17.34 -26.56 13.59
C ALA A 498 16.98 -26.78 12.11
N PRO A 499 17.59 -26.03 11.17
CA PRO A 499 17.40 -26.23 9.73
C PRO A 499 17.85 -27.63 9.29
N THR A 500 17.05 -28.25 8.39
CA THR A 500 17.36 -29.59 7.83
C THR A 500 17.42 -29.57 6.30
N SER A 501 16.81 -28.59 5.66
CA SER A 501 16.78 -28.42 4.20
C SER A 501 16.82 -26.94 3.85
N TRP A 502 17.30 -26.61 2.64
CA TRP A 502 17.61 -25.25 2.26
C TRP A 502 17.05 -24.94 0.87
N LEU A 503 16.60 -23.70 0.69
CA LEU A 503 16.41 -23.05 -0.59
C LEU A 503 17.61 -22.11 -0.78
N LYS A 504 18.48 -22.42 -1.75
CA LYS A 504 19.68 -21.61 -2.02
C LYS A 504 19.47 -20.77 -3.29
N LEU A 505 19.67 -19.48 -3.15
CA LEU A 505 19.63 -18.52 -4.25
C LEU A 505 21.05 -17.98 -4.46
N SER A 506 21.51 -17.93 -5.71
CA SER A 506 22.86 -17.52 -6.06
C SER A 506 22.87 -16.30 -6.98
N THR A 507 23.88 -15.44 -6.77
CA THR A 507 24.19 -14.25 -7.61
C THR A 507 22.99 -13.33 -7.84
N VAL A 508 22.18 -13.14 -6.79
CA VAL A 508 20.94 -12.36 -6.87
C VAL A 508 21.25 -10.89 -7.03
N SER A 509 20.69 -10.26 -8.09
CA SER A 509 20.76 -8.80 -8.29
C SER A 509 19.37 -8.23 -8.59
N CYS A 510 18.96 -7.25 -7.79
CA CYS A 510 17.71 -6.48 -7.96
C CYS A 510 17.75 -5.23 -7.07
N ASN A 511 17.52 -4.06 -7.62
CA ASN A 511 17.59 -2.77 -6.91
C ASN A 511 18.95 -2.57 -6.21
N ASN A 512 18.93 -2.46 -4.86
CA ASN A 512 20.14 -2.31 -4.04
C ASN A 512 20.82 -3.64 -3.69
N ILE A 513 20.21 -4.76 -4.02
CA ILE A 513 20.83 -6.09 -3.87
C ILE A 513 21.71 -6.33 -5.11
N GLN A 514 22.97 -6.68 -4.92
CA GLN A 514 23.93 -6.90 -6.00
C GLN A 514 24.79 -8.14 -5.72
N GLY A 515 24.65 -9.19 -6.56
CA GLY A 515 25.44 -10.41 -6.48
C GLY A 515 25.30 -11.16 -5.14
N LEU A 516 24.13 -11.14 -4.52
CA LEU A 516 23.88 -11.72 -3.21
C LEU A 516 23.64 -13.24 -3.31
N ASP A 517 24.37 -14.02 -2.50
CA ASP A 517 24.03 -15.41 -2.23
C ASP A 517 23.24 -15.50 -0.92
N VAL A 518 22.14 -16.27 -0.92
CA VAL A 518 21.28 -16.37 0.25
C VAL A 518 20.76 -17.80 0.44
N ASP A 519 20.93 -18.33 1.65
CA ASP A 519 20.44 -19.64 2.07
C ASP A 519 19.22 -19.47 2.99
N LEU A 520 18.08 -19.99 2.59
CA LEU A 520 16.79 -19.89 3.28
C LEU A 520 16.39 -21.28 3.76
N PRO A 521 16.27 -21.51 5.09
CA PRO A 521 15.85 -22.83 5.60
C PRO A 521 14.40 -23.11 5.24
N LEU A 522 14.14 -24.32 4.72
CA LEU A 522 12.81 -24.81 4.42
C LEU A 522 12.16 -25.43 5.66
N GLU A 523 10.82 -25.44 5.72
CA GLU A 523 10.01 -25.94 6.83
C GLU A 523 10.33 -25.26 8.18
N ARG A 524 10.74 -24.00 8.11
CA ARG A 524 11.14 -23.17 9.25
C ARG A 524 10.51 -21.79 9.15
N MET A 525 10.55 -21.09 10.27
CA MET A 525 10.20 -19.67 10.32
C MET A 525 11.47 -18.84 10.21
N THR A 526 11.61 -18.12 9.09
CA THR A 526 12.74 -17.22 8.84
C THR A 526 12.27 -15.77 8.93
N VAL A 527 13.03 -14.95 9.65
CA VAL A 527 12.77 -13.50 9.75
C VAL A 527 13.90 -12.74 9.05
N LEU A 528 13.52 -11.90 8.07
CA LEU A 528 14.41 -10.93 7.44
C LEU A 528 14.38 -9.65 8.25
N THR A 529 15.50 -9.27 8.85
CA THR A 529 15.66 -8.04 9.66
C THR A 529 16.54 -7.02 8.97
N GLY A 530 16.67 -5.83 9.54
CA GLY A 530 17.52 -4.73 9.08
C GLY A 530 16.78 -3.39 9.02
N VAL A 531 17.52 -2.31 8.85
CA VAL A 531 16.96 -0.95 8.78
C VAL A 531 16.03 -0.75 7.59
N SER A 532 15.20 0.29 7.64
CA SER A 532 14.33 0.65 6.50
C SER A 532 15.17 0.93 5.25
N GLY A 533 14.75 0.40 4.08
CA GLY A 533 15.51 0.53 2.83
C GLY A 533 16.73 -0.37 2.67
N SER A 534 16.98 -1.35 3.57
CA SER A 534 18.12 -2.30 3.47
C SER A 534 17.94 -3.37 2.38
N GLY A 535 16.74 -3.56 1.81
CA GLY A 535 16.47 -4.51 0.72
C GLY A 535 15.57 -5.68 1.09
N LYS A 536 15.02 -5.75 2.33
CA LYS A 536 14.14 -6.83 2.81
C LYS A 536 12.95 -7.10 1.88
N SER A 537 12.13 -6.09 1.64
CA SER A 537 10.94 -6.22 0.77
C SER A 537 11.32 -6.51 -0.69
N THR A 538 12.50 -6.07 -1.16
CA THR A 538 13.03 -6.44 -2.48
C THR A 538 13.32 -7.95 -2.55
N LEU A 539 14.02 -8.49 -1.57
CA LEU A 539 14.33 -9.92 -1.48
C LEU A 539 13.05 -10.75 -1.36
N LEU A 540 12.15 -10.36 -0.44
CA LEU A 540 10.93 -11.08 -0.11
C LEU A 540 9.89 -11.04 -1.23
N ALA A 541 9.54 -9.84 -1.69
CA ALA A 541 8.39 -9.65 -2.57
C ALA A 541 8.72 -9.73 -4.07
N ARG A 542 10.01 -9.64 -4.45
CA ARG A 542 10.41 -9.63 -5.86
C ARG A 542 11.35 -10.76 -6.21
N VAL A 543 12.48 -10.89 -5.50
CA VAL A 543 13.54 -11.85 -5.85
C VAL A 543 13.06 -13.29 -5.69
N ILE A 544 12.66 -13.67 -4.47
CA ILE A 544 12.23 -15.05 -4.18
C ILE A 544 11.11 -15.51 -5.13
N PRO A 545 10.02 -14.73 -5.32
CA PRO A 545 8.95 -15.13 -6.23
C PRO A 545 9.41 -15.27 -7.67
N SER A 546 10.12 -14.25 -8.20
CA SER A 546 10.53 -14.25 -9.61
C SER A 546 11.46 -15.42 -9.97
N LEU A 547 12.35 -15.80 -9.05
CA LEU A 547 13.25 -16.93 -9.28
C LEU A 547 12.54 -18.29 -9.19
N LEU A 548 11.59 -18.44 -8.25
CA LEU A 548 10.81 -19.68 -8.13
C LEU A 548 9.82 -19.86 -9.28
N GLU A 549 9.20 -18.79 -9.78
CA GLU A 549 8.30 -18.82 -10.94
C GLU A 549 9.02 -19.19 -12.24
N ARG A 550 10.31 -18.86 -12.39
CA ARG A 550 11.13 -19.33 -13.52
C ARG A 550 11.39 -20.83 -13.50
N VAL A 551 11.45 -21.43 -12.30
CA VAL A 551 11.62 -22.89 -12.17
C VAL A 551 10.31 -23.62 -12.48
N ASP A 552 9.16 -23.05 -12.11
CA ASP A 552 7.84 -23.64 -12.34
C ASP A 552 6.75 -22.56 -12.24
N SER A 553 6.16 -22.20 -13.35
CA SER A 553 5.14 -21.14 -13.47
C SER A 553 3.78 -21.49 -12.83
N THR A 554 3.56 -22.76 -12.46
CA THR A 554 2.29 -23.21 -11.86
C THR A 554 2.21 -22.98 -10.36
N ARG A 555 3.27 -22.46 -9.72
CA ARG A 555 3.38 -22.33 -8.26
C ARG A 555 2.62 -21.16 -7.65
N SER A 556 2.39 -20.12 -8.41
CA SER A 556 1.63 -18.95 -7.96
C SER A 556 0.18 -19.06 -8.41
N ASP A 557 -0.76 -18.71 -7.52
CA ASP A 557 -2.17 -18.58 -7.87
C ASP A 557 -2.34 -17.43 -8.89
N GLU A 558 -3.35 -17.55 -9.78
CA GLU A 558 -3.62 -16.52 -10.80
C GLU A 558 -3.88 -15.12 -10.22
N GLU A 559 -4.33 -15.05 -8.97
CA GLU A 559 -4.54 -13.78 -8.25
C GLU A 559 -3.24 -13.08 -7.87
N ASP A 560 -2.14 -13.82 -7.64
CA ASP A 560 -0.83 -13.26 -7.24
C ASP A 560 0.02 -12.74 -8.41
N GLN A 561 -0.30 -13.11 -9.67
CA GLN A 561 0.45 -12.69 -10.86
C GLN A 561 0.21 -11.23 -11.27
N HIS A 562 -0.55 -10.43 -10.52
CA HIS A 562 -1.27 -9.24 -11.02
C HIS A 562 -0.64 -7.88 -10.79
N ASP A 563 0.44 -7.78 -10.04
CA ASP A 563 1.11 -6.50 -9.75
C ASP A 563 2.62 -6.54 -10.10
N ALA A 564 2.94 -7.03 -11.27
CA ALA A 564 4.24 -6.75 -11.86
C ALA A 564 4.33 -5.24 -12.11
N ALA A 565 4.88 -4.49 -11.13
CA ALA A 565 5.48 -3.20 -11.43
C ALA A 565 6.40 -3.38 -12.66
N PRO A 566 6.62 -2.33 -13.49
CA PRO A 566 7.40 -2.41 -14.72
C PRO A 566 8.65 -3.22 -14.46
N SER A 567 8.90 -4.21 -15.30
CA SER A 567 9.84 -5.30 -15.13
C SER A 567 11.24 -4.80 -14.71
N LEU A 568 11.45 -4.68 -13.42
CA LEU A 568 12.81 -4.65 -12.87
C LEU A 568 13.40 -6.03 -13.13
N VAL A 569 14.48 -6.07 -13.89
CA VAL A 569 15.18 -7.32 -14.17
C VAL A 569 15.68 -7.88 -12.84
N VAL A 570 15.23 -9.07 -12.47
CA VAL A 570 15.77 -9.85 -11.37
C VAL A 570 16.79 -10.80 -11.97
N GLU A 571 18.06 -10.65 -11.62
CA GLU A 571 19.13 -11.58 -11.98
C GLU A 571 19.35 -12.58 -10.85
N GLY A 572 19.92 -13.73 -11.19
CA GLY A 572 20.19 -14.81 -10.24
C GLY A 572 19.50 -16.12 -10.59
N ALA A 573 19.80 -17.16 -9.84
CA ALA A 573 19.25 -18.49 -10.02
C ALA A 573 18.87 -19.17 -8.70
N VAL A 574 17.96 -20.16 -8.77
CA VAL A 574 17.73 -21.12 -7.68
C VAL A 574 18.75 -22.24 -7.83
N ALA A 575 19.76 -22.27 -6.94
CA ALA A 575 20.83 -23.26 -6.97
C ALA A 575 20.37 -24.61 -6.37
N GLU A 576 19.54 -24.58 -5.31
CA GLU A 576 19.09 -25.77 -4.59
C GLU A 576 17.70 -25.56 -3.96
N GLY A 577 16.96 -26.64 -3.74
CA GLY A 577 15.73 -26.63 -2.91
C GLY A 577 14.47 -26.17 -3.61
N GLY A 578 14.53 -25.61 -4.83
CA GLY A 578 13.37 -25.14 -5.56
C GLY A 578 12.27 -26.18 -5.76
N ALA A 579 12.62 -27.45 -5.97
CA ALA A 579 11.65 -28.53 -6.17
C ALA A 579 10.81 -28.86 -4.93
N HIS A 580 11.26 -28.51 -3.73
CA HIS A 580 10.53 -28.72 -2.48
C HIS A 580 9.34 -27.76 -2.30
N VAL A 581 9.40 -26.58 -2.89
CA VAL A 581 8.32 -25.61 -2.86
C VAL A 581 7.28 -25.96 -3.93
N LYS A 582 6.11 -26.43 -3.52
CA LYS A 582 5.03 -26.77 -4.46
C LYS A 582 4.06 -25.63 -4.72
N ARG A 583 3.93 -24.73 -3.77
CA ARG A 583 3.06 -23.55 -3.86
C ARG A 583 3.72 -22.36 -3.18
N LEU A 584 3.53 -21.19 -3.78
CA LEU A 584 3.97 -19.91 -3.27
C LEU A 584 2.75 -19.06 -2.89
N VAL A 585 2.72 -18.51 -1.69
CA VAL A 585 1.67 -17.62 -1.19
C VAL A 585 2.29 -16.31 -0.73
N ARG A 586 1.82 -15.20 -1.28
CA ARG A 586 2.27 -13.85 -0.92
C ARG A 586 1.19 -13.15 -0.12
N ILE A 587 1.54 -12.60 1.03
CA ILE A 587 0.62 -11.90 1.92
C ILE A 587 1.18 -10.51 2.20
N ASP A 588 0.55 -9.49 1.61
CA ASP A 588 0.92 -8.09 1.71
C ASP A 588 -0.19 -7.24 2.34
N GLN A 589 0.11 -5.96 2.65
CA GLN A 589 -0.81 -5.01 3.27
C GLN A 589 -1.77 -4.32 2.29
N ARG A 590 -1.84 -4.75 1.02
CA ARG A 590 -2.74 -4.12 0.04
C ARG A 590 -4.20 -4.38 0.39
N PRO A 591 -5.09 -3.44 0.11
CA PRO A 591 -6.52 -3.63 0.32
C PRO A 591 -7.05 -4.88 -0.38
N ILE A 592 -7.99 -5.60 0.25
CA ILE A 592 -8.69 -6.76 -0.33
C ILE A 592 -9.72 -6.36 -1.39
N GLY A 593 -9.90 -5.07 -1.64
CA GLY A 593 -10.75 -4.51 -2.68
C GLY A 593 -10.66 -2.99 -2.73
N ARG A 594 -11.05 -2.41 -3.86
CA ARG A 594 -10.94 -0.96 -4.12
C ARG A 594 -12.26 -0.22 -3.99
N THR A 595 -13.36 -0.91 -3.83
CA THR A 595 -14.69 -0.33 -3.74
C THR A 595 -15.41 -0.79 -2.49
N PRO A 596 -16.40 -0.03 -1.98
CA PRO A 596 -17.22 -0.44 -0.84
C PRO A 596 -18.02 -1.73 -1.06
N ARG A 597 -18.15 -2.21 -2.32
CA ARG A 597 -18.78 -3.50 -2.63
C ARG A 597 -17.92 -4.70 -2.25
N SER A 598 -16.60 -4.54 -2.22
CA SER A 598 -15.70 -5.56 -1.68
C SER A 598 -15.78 -5.53 -0.16
N ASN A 599 -16.01 -6.68 0.46
CA ASN A 599 -16.11 -6.83 1.91
C ASN A 599 -15.53 -8.17 2.36
N LEU A 600 -15.45 -8.37 3.67
CA LEU A 600 -14.91 -9.58 4.29
C LEU A 600 -15.57 -10.85 3.77
N ALA A 601 -16.91 -10.90 3.72
CA ALA A 601 -17.66 -12.09 3.30
C ALA A 601 -17.45 -12.46 1.83
N THR A 602 -17.36 -11.44 0.95
CA THR A 602 -17.12 -11.68 -0.48
C THR A 602 -15.68 -12.13 -0.77
N TYR A 603 -14.70 -11.54 -0.09
CA TYR A 603 -13.30 -11.89 -0.28
C TYR A 603 -12.98 -13.32 0.18
N THR A 604 -13.49 -13.72 1.33
CA THR A 604 -13.29 -15.07 1.88
C THR A 604 -14.12 -16.14 1.18
N GLY A 605 -15.05 -15.76 0.30
CA GLY A 605 -15.83 -16.66 -0.56
C GLY A 605 -17.03 -17.32 0.10
N PHE A 606 -17.23 -17.21 1.41
CA PHE A 606 -18.37 -17.86 2.08
C PHE A 606 -19.72 -17.17 1.82
N PHE A 607 -19.70 -15.93 1.29
CA PHE A 607 -20.95 -15.22 0.98
C PHE A 607 -21.83 -15.92 -0.05
N ASP A 608 -21.25 -16.70 -0.95
CA ASP A 608 -22.01 -17.51 -1.91
C ASP A 608 -22.86 -18.60 -1.23
N ALA A 609 -22.32 -19.19 -0.17
CA ALA A 609 -23.07 -20.14 0.66
C ALA A 609 -24.21 -19.42 1.42
N VAL A 610 -23.94 -18.21 1.96
CA VAL A 610 -25.00 -17.41 2.62
C VAL A 610 -26.14 -17.08 1.66
N ARG A 611 -25.81 -16.65 0.42
CA ARG A 611 -26.83 -16.35 -0.61
C ARG A 611 -27.70 -17.57 -0.96
N LYS A 612 -27.11 -18.77 -0.99
CA LYS A 612 -27.88 -20.02 -1.22
C LYS A 612 -28.86 -20.30 -0.08
N LEU A 613 -28.43 -20.11 1.19
CA LEU A 613 -29.34 -20.29 2.34
C LEU A 613 -30.58 -19.39 2.26
N PHE A 614 -30.40 -18.13 1.81
CA PHE A 614 -31.54 -17.24 1.62
C PHE A 614 -32.43 -17.68 0.45
N ALA A 615 -31.86 -18.16 -0.65
CA ALA A 615 -32.61 -18.65 -1.80
C ALA A 615 -33.41 -19.93 -1.50
N GLU A 616 -32.96 -20.73 -0.54
CA GLU A 616 -33.63 -21.97 -0.10
C GLU A 616 -34.79 -21.74 0.87
N THR A 617 -35.05 -20.49 1.28
CA THR A 617 -36.20 -20.18 2.17
C THR A 617 -37.52 -20.29 1.42
N ASP A 618 -38.59 -20.74 2.11
CA ASP A 618 -39.94 -20.78 1.55
C ASP A 618 -40.42 -19.43 1.00
N GLN A 619 -40.02 -18.34 1.63
CA GLN A 619 -40.36 -16.99 1.20
C GLN A 619 -39.69 -16.64 -0.14
N ALA A 620 -38.39 -16.94 -0.31
CA ALA A 620 -37.68 -16.75 -1.57
C ALA A 620 -38.30 -17.63 -2.68
N GLY A 621 -38.64 -18.87 -2.39
CA GLY A 621 -39.29 -19.79 -3.33
C GLY A 621 -40.62 -19.25 -3.84
N ARG A 622 -41.50 -18.70 -2.96
CA ARG A 622 -42.76 -18.06 -3.35
C ARG A 622 -42.60 -16.85 -4.23
N LEU A 623 -41.52 -16.08 -4.02
CA LEU A 623 -41.22 -14.87 -4.78
C LEU A 623 -40.43 -15.15 -6.06
N GLY A 624 -40.01 -16.40 -6.31
CA GLY A 624 -39.17 -16.78 -7.44
C GLY A 624 -37.75 -16.23 -7.35
N PHE A 625 -37.22 -16.05 -6.15
CA PHE A 625 -35.89 -15.47 -5.91
C PHE A 625 -34.83 -16.56 -5.82
N ASP A 626 -33.87 -16.52 -6.72
CA ASP A 626 -32.68 -17.37 -6.69
C ASP A 626 -31.52 -16.74 -5.92
N ALA A 627 -30.39 -17.42 -5.82
CA ALA A 627 -29.20 -16.90 -5.14
C ALA A 627 -28.61 -15.61 -5.76
N SER A 628 -28.93 -15.32 -7.03
CA SER A 628 -28.47 -14.09 -7.70
C SER A 628 -29.18 -12.85 -7.16
N ARG A 629 -30.44 -12.99 -6.73
CA ARG A 629 -31.24 -11.92 -6.10
C ARG A 629 -30.59 -11.37 -4.85
N PHE A 630 -29.90 -12.21 -4.09
CA PHE A 630 -29.20 -11.85 -2.86
C PHE A 630 -27.78 -11.35 -3.07
N SER A 631 -27.44 -10.94 -4.30
CA SER A 631 -26.20 -10.27 -4.64
C SER A 631 -26.39 -8.76 -4.73
N PHE A 632 -25.68 -7.99 -3.92
CA PHE A 632 -25.66 -6.52 -4.02
C PHE A 632 -24.85 -6.01 -5.23
N ASN A 633 -24.22 -6.90 -6.00
CA ASN A 633 -23.53 -6.55 -7.26
C ASN A 633 -24.48 -6.58 -8.47
N LEU A 634 -25.60 -7.28 -8.37
CA LEU A 634 -26.56 -7.45 -9.46
C LEU A 634 -27.77 -6.48 -9.35
N PRO A 635 -28.24 -5.92 -10.47
CA PRO A 635 -29.33 -4.94 -10.47
C PRO A 635 -30.62 -5.43 -9.81
N ALA A 636 -30.95 -6.72 -9.92
CA ALA A 636 -32.18 -7.30 -9.39
C ALA A 636 -32.31 -7.15 -7.86
N GLY A 637 -31.20 -7.32 -7.11
CA GLY A 637 -31.23 -7.32 -5.63
C GLY A 637 -30.75 -6.04 -4.98
N ARG A 638 -29.93 -5.24 -5.68
CA ARG A 638 -29.25 -4.08 -5.09
C ARG A 638 -30.16 -2.86 -4.94
N CYS A 639 -29.80 -2.00 -4.01
CA CYS A 639 -30.38 -0.66 -3.92
C CYS A 639 -30.09 0.14 -5.20
N PRO A 640 -31.09 0.74 -5.85
CA PRO A 640 -30.88 1.48 -7.10
C PRO A 640 -30.12 2.80 -6.92
N VAL A 641 -30.15 3.41 -5.71
CA VAL A 641 -29.51 4.71 -5.42
C VAL A 641 -28.02 4.55 -5.20
N CYS A 642 -27.57 3.68 -4.28
CA CYS A 642 -26.15 3.46 -4.02
C CYS A 642 -25.57 2.31 -4.85
N GLU A 643 -26.37 1.69 -5.70
CA GLU A 643 -25.95 0.56 -6.54
C GLU A 643 -25.23 -0.58 -5.78
N GLY A 644 -25.66 -0.85 -4.55
CA GLY A 644 -25.10 -1.90 -3.70
C GLY A 644 -23.86 -1.48 -2.91
N GLN A 645 -23.41 -0.22 -2.96
CA GLN A 645 -22.28 0.26 -2.17
C GLN A 645 -22.63 0.45 -0.69
N GLY A 646 -23.91 0.70 -0.36
CA GLY A 646 -24.38 1.02 0.98
C GLY A 646 -24.12 2.46 1.41
N GLN A 647 -23.25 3.16 0.71
CA GLN A 647 -22.83 4.52 1.00
C GLN A 647 -22.76 5.36 -0.27
N VAL A 648 -22.82 6.67 -0.10
CA VAL A 648 -22.69 7.67 -1.16
C VAL A 648 -21.48 8.53 -0.82
N THR A 649 -20.58 8.72 -1.78
CA THR A 649 -19.41 9.59 -1.62
C THR A 649 -19.81 11.03 -1.96
N VAL A 650 -19.58 11.94 -1.03
CA VAL A 650 -19.75 13.38 -1.22
C VAL A 650 -18.37 13.97 -1.48
N GLU A 651 -18.16 14.49 -2.69
CA GLU A 651 -16.92 15.19 -3.03
C GLU A 651 -16.96 16.61 -2.45
N LEU A 652 -16.01 16.89 -1.57
CA LEU A 652 -15.83 18.21 -0.97
C LEU A 652 -14.70 18.93 -1.71
N MET A 653 -14.98 20.06 -2.36
CA MET A 653 -14.06 20.78 -3.28
C MET A 653 -12.67 21.09 -2.70
N PHE A 654 -12.52 21.18 -1.38
CA PHE A 654 -11.26 21.53 -0.70
C PHE A 654 -10.92 20.60 0.47
N MET A 655 -11.64 19.50 0.64
CA MET A 655 -11.45 18.51 1.72
C MET A 655 -11.43 17.09 1.16
N PRO A 656 -10.89 16.11 1.91
CA PRO A 656 -11.06 14.72 1.55
C PRO A 656 -12.54 14.37 1.37
N SER A 657 -12.86 13.58 0.36
CA SER A 657 -14.24 13.11 0.11
C SER A 657 -14.79 12.42 1.36
N ALA A 658 -15.98 12.77 1.76
CA ALA A 658 -16.68 12.11 2.87
C ALA A 658 -17.65 11.07 2.35
N SER A 659 -17.75 9.93 3.04
CA SER A 659 -18.74 8.89 2.76
C SER A 659 -19.89 8.98 3.77
N ALA A 660 -21.12 8.95 3.29
CA ALA A 660 -22.32 8.92 4.13
C ALA A 660 -23.17 7.67 3.81
N PRO A 661 -23.87 7.07 4.79
CA PRO A 661 -24.81 6.00 4.51
C PRO A 661 -25.85 6.43 3.46
N CYS A 662 -26.19 5.53 2.54
CA CYS A 662 -27.19 5.81 1.53
C CYS A 662 -28.55 6.10 2.17
N SER A 663 -29.13 7.25 1.89
CA SER A 663 -30.42 7.67 2.45
C SER A 663 -31.60 6.77 2.07
N ALA A 664 -31.53 6.11 0.89
CA ALA A 664 -32.60 5.25 0.40
C ALA A 664 -32.62 3.86 1.05
N CYS A 665 -31.45 3.28 1.38
CA CYS A 665 -31.39 1.94 1.99
C CYS A 665 -30.82 1.95 3.42
N GLY A 666 -30.49 3.11 3.99
CA GLY A 666 -29.92 3.22 5.33
C GLY A 666 -28.58 2.49 5.51
N GLY A 667 -27.85 2.22 4.42
CA GLY A 667 -26.62 1.43 4.46
C GLY A 667 -26.82 -0.06 4.12
N ALA A 668 -28.06 -0.56 4.02
CA ALA A 668 -28.39 -1.97 3.83
C ALA A 668 -27.95 -2.58 2.49
N ARG A 669 -27.56 -1.79 1.49
CA ARG A 669 -27.08 -2.20 0.14
C ARG A 669 -28.15 -2.79 -0.80
N TYR A 670 -29.25 -3.30 -0.30
CA TYR A 670 -30.29 -4.01 -1.04
C TYR A 670 -31.55 -3.17 -1.22
N ASN A 671 -32.39 -3.58 -2.16
CA ASN A 671 -33.73 -3.04 -2.29
C ASN A 671 -34.69 -3.67 -1.26
N GLU A 672 -35.82 -3.03 -1.02
CA GLU A 672 -36.79 -3.40 0.00
C GLU A 672 -37.34 -4.82 -0.18
N GLN A 673 -37.57 -5.24 -1.43
CA GLN A 673 -38.09 -6.57 -1.73
C GLN A 673 -37.09 -7.68 -1.35
N THR A 674 -35.79 -7.47 -1.55
CA THR A 674 -34.75 -8.42 -1.15
C THR A 674 -34.61 -8.46 0.37
N LEU A 675 -34.74 -7.29 1.03
CA LEU A 675 -34.68 -7.19 2.50
C LEU A 675 -35.87 -7.83 3.21
N SER A 676 -37.02 -7.99 2.53
CA SER A 676 -38.21 -8.61 3.11
C SER A 676 -38.02 -10.12 3.36
N VAL A 677 -37.08 -10.79 2.63
CA VAL A 677 -36.81 -12.23 2.82
C VAL A 677 -35.96 -12.41 4.09
N GLN A 678 -36.40 -13.29 4.95
CA GLN A 678 -35.74 -13.62 6.21
C GLN A 678 -35.24 -15.05 6.27
N TRP A 679 -34.05 -15.24 6.78
CA TRP A 679 -33.46 -16.52 7.15
C TRP A 679 -33.18 -16.50 8.64
N GLN A 680 -33.74 -17.45 9.42
CA GLN A 680 -33.69 -17.47 10.88
C GLN A 680 -34.07 -16.11 11.54
N GLY A 681 -35.10 -15.44 10.97
CA GLY A 681 -35.60 -14.17 11.48
C GLY A 681 -34.73 -12.96 11.19
N ARG A 682 -33.74 -13.06 10.29
CA ARG A 682 -32.83 -11.99 9.89
C ARG A 682 -32.87 -11.77 8.38
N SER A 683 -32.87 -10.52 7.95
CA SER A 683 -32.64 -10.13 6.57
C SER A 683 -31.17 -10.34 6.19
N ILE A 684 -30.85 -10.38 4.89
CA ILE A 684 -29.46 -10.54 4.43
C ILE A 684 -28.55 -9.36 4.84
N ALA A 685 -29.09 -8.16 4.98
CA ALA A 685 -28.35 -7.00 5.49
C ALA A 685 -27.98 -7.16 6.97
N GLU A 686 -28.93 -7.63 7.81
CA GLU A 686 -28.65 -7.92 9.21
C GLU A 686 -27.63 -9.05 9.40
N VAL A 687 -27.63 -10.05 8.50
CA VAL A 687 -26.60 -11.09 8.49
C VAL A 687 -25.23 -10.50 8.14
N LEU A 688 -25.13 -9.61 7.14
CA LEU A 688 -23.87 -8.93 6.82
C LEU A 688 -23.37 -8.00 7.94
N ASP A 689 -24.28 -7.52 8.80
CA ASP A 689 -23.94 -6.66 9.94
C ASP A 689 -23.44 -7.46 11.18
N LEU A 690 -23.61 -8.79 11.18
CA LEU A 690 -23.07 -9.64 12.24
C LEU A 690 -21.54 -9.53 12.30
N THR A 691 -21.00 -9.55 13.52
CA THR A 691 -19.57 -9.77 13.74
C THR A 691 -19.19 -11.22 13.37
N VAL A 692 -17.93 -11.46 13.06
CA VAL A 692 -17.42 -12.82 12.84
C VAL A 692 -17.70 -13.74 14.04
N ASP A 693 -17.54 -13.23 15.27
CA ASP A 693 -17.82 -13.97 16.50
C ASP A 693 -19.30 -14.34 16.64
N ASP A 694 -20.22 -13.42 16.31
CA ASP A 694 -21.67 -13.71 16.37
C ASP A 694 -22.11 -14.58 15.19
N ALA A 695 -21.52 -14.39 14.01
CA ALA A 695 -21.78 -15.23 12.86
C ALA A 695 -21.41 -16.70 13.11
N GLN A 696 -20.34 -16.99 13.87
CA GLN A 696 -20.01 -18.36 14.24
C GLN A 696 -21.15 -19.08 15.00
N LYS A 697 -21.89 -18.35 15.84
CA LYS A 697 -23.05 -18.90 16.57
C LYS A 697 -24.27 -19.11 15.67
N VAL A 698 -24.50 -18.15 14.76
CA VAL A 698 -25.67 -18.16 13.86
C VAL A 698 -25.53 -19.23 12.79
N PHE A 699 -24.33 -19.47 12.29
CA PHE A 699 -24.03 -20.45 11.26
C PHE A 699 -23.54 -21.80 11.82
N ASP A 700 -23.88 -22.12 13.06
CA ASP A 700 -23.56 -23.43 13.62
C ASP A 700 -24.19 -24.54 12.76
N GLY A 701 -23.44 -25.60 12.47
CA GLY A 701 -23.84 -26.68 11.54
C GLY A 701 -23.55 -26.41 10.05
N HIS A 702 -23.14 -25.22 9.65
CA HIS A 702 -22.76 -24.91 8.25
C HIS A 702 -21.24 -24.95 8.06
N GLU A 703 -20.66 -26.16 7.88
CA GLU A 703 -19.19 -26.38 7.88
C GLU A 703 -18.41 -25.48 6.91
N GLY A 704 -18.92 -25.21 5.72
CA GLY A 704 -18.25 -24.35 4.72
C GLY A 704 -18.08 -22.92 5.22
N ILE A 705 -19.11 -22.35 5.85
CA ILE A 705 -19.09 -21.00 6.44
C ILE A 705 -18.25 -21.00 7.71
N GLN A 706 -18.44 -22.00 8.58
CA GLN A 706 -17.75 -22.14 9.86
C GLN A 706 -16.22 -22.21 9.70
N ARG A 707 -15.71 -22.88 8.65
CA ARG A 707 -14.28 -22.97 8.38
C ARG A 707 -13.67 -21.58 8.17
N SER A 708 -14.32 -20.72 7.38
CA SER A 708 -13.88 -19.34 7.14
C SER A 708 -13.94 -18.49 8.39
N LEU A 709 -15.06 -18.57 9.13
CA LEU A 709 -15.24 -17.78 10.36
C LEU A 709 -14.24 -18.18 11.45
N LYS A 710 -13.95 -19.47 11.62
CA LYS A 710 -12.93 -19.96 12.56
C LYS A 710 -11.53 -19.48 12.20
N ALA A 711 -11.15 -19.48 10.91
CA ALA A 711 -9.86 -18.98 10.47
C ALA A 711 -9.71 -17.47 10.75
N LEU A 712 -10.77 -16.69 10.54
CA LEU A 712 -10.79 -15.26 10.86
C LEU A 712 -10.67 -15.01 12.38
N ALA A 713 -11.41 -15.73 13.20
CA ALA A 713 -11.39 -15.57 14.65
C ALA A 713 -10.03 -15.98 15.25
N ALA A 714 -9.38 -17.04 14.73
CA ALA A 714 -8.04 -17.47 15.14
C ALA A 714 -7.00 -16.37 14.96
N LEU A 715 -7.15 -15.52 13.92
CA LEU A 715 -6.30 -14.38 13.65
C LEU A 715 -6.72 -13.08 14.36
N GLY A 716 -7.64 -13.17 15.34
CA GLY A 716 -8.10 -12.02 16.12
C GLY A 716 -9.04 -11.06 15.38
N LEU A 717 -9.68 -11.51 14.30
CA LEU A 717 -10.62 -10.71 13.49
C LEU A 717 -12.10 -10.93 13.86
N GLY A 718 -12.36 -11.52 15.02
CA GLY A 718 -13.72 -11.83 15.51
C GLY A 718 -14.65 -10.64 15.62
N TYR A 719 -14.11 -9.45 15.84
CA TYR A 719 -14.85 -8.18 15.97
C TYR A 719 -15.30 -7.56 14.64
N LEU A 720 -14.71 -7.94 13.50
CA LEU A 720 -15.05 -7.39 12.19
C LEU A 720 -16.47 -7.83 11.78
N ARG A 721 -17.20 -6.94 11.13
CA ARG A 721 -18.48 -7.28 10.53
C ARG A 721 -18.29 -7.97 9.19
N MET A 722 -19.14 -8.96 8.89
CA MET A 722 -19.05 -9.72 7.65
C MET A 722 -19.17 -8.85 6.39
N GLY A 723 -20.03 -7.83 6.44
CA GLY A 723 -20.26 -6.87 5.35
C GLY A 723 -19.38 -5.62 5.41
N GLN A 724 -18.37 -5.54 6.31
CA GLN A 724 -17.52 -4.36 6.44
C GLN A 724 -16.78 -4.07 5.13
N PRO A 725 -16.89 -2.83 4.59
CA PRO A 725 -16.23 -2.46 3.33
C PRO A 725 -14.71 -2.61 3.39
N ALA A 726 -14.11 -3.11 2.32
CA ALA A 726 -12.65 -3.25 2.22
C ALA A 726 -11.90 -1.91 2.35
N THR A 727 -12.56 -0.81 2.00
CA THR A 727 -12.02 0.56 2.09
C THR A 727 -11.88 1.08 3.51
N GLU A 728 -12.55 0.46 4.48
CA GLU A 728 -12.52 0.82 5.90
C GLU A 728 -11.54 -0.04 6.72
N LEU A 729 -10.95 -1.07 6.09
CA LEU A 729 -10.04 -1.98 6.76
C LEU A 729 -8.61 -1.41 6.79
N SER A 730 -7.94 -1.58 7.93
CA SER A 730 -6.51 -1.27 8.05
C SER A 730 -5.64 -2.24 7.22
N GLY A 731 -4.39 -1.84 6.94
CA GLY A 731 -3.44 -2.71 6.21
C GLY A 731 -3.20 -4.04 6.92
N GLY A 732 -3.06 -4.03 8.24
CA GLY A 732 -2.88 -5.24 9.04
C GLY A 732 -4.12 -6.15 9.07
N GLU A 733 -5.34 -5.58 9.08
CA GLU A 733 -6.58 -6.35 8.96
C GLU A 733 -6.67 -7.02 7.58
N CYS A 734 -6.39 -6.27 6.50
CA CYS A 734 -6.37 -6.83 5.14
C CYS A 734 -5.41 -8.01 5.02
N GLN A 735 -4.22 -7.90 5.60
CA GLN A 735 -3.20 -8.94 5.58
C GLN A 735 -3.66 -10.19 6.35
N ARG A 736 -4.22 -10.03 7.54
CA ARG A 736 -4.78 -11.15 8.32
C ARG A 736 -5.98 -11.80 7.62
N ILE A 737 -6.83 -11.05 6.93
CA ILE A 737 -7.93 -11.60 6.12
C ILE A 737 -7.38 -12.46 4.97
N LYS A 738 -6.32 -12.01 4.28
CA LYS A 738 -5.65 -12.80 3.24
C LYS A 738 -5.08 -14.10 3.81
N LEU A 739 -4.44 -14.03 4.97
CA LEU A 739 -3.94 -15.21 5.66
C LEU A 739 -5.09 -16.16 6.05
N ALA A 740 -6.20 -15.65 6.59
CA ALA A 740 -7.37 -16.44 6.92
C ALA A 740 -7.94 -17.15 5.69
N TYR A 741 -8.00 -16.45 4.55
CA TYR A 741 -8.45 -17.04 3.27
C TYR A 741 -7.54 -18.18 2.81
N GLU A 742 -6.22 -18.09 3.02
CA GLU A 742 -5.31 -19.17 2.69
C GLU A 742 -5.43 -20.37 3.65
N LEU A 743 -5.63 -20.11 4.94
CA LEU A 743 -5.77 -21.16 5.96
C LEU A 743 -7.02 -22.03 5.77
N GLN A 744 -8.10 -21.49 5.19
CA GLN A 744 -9.32 -22.24 4.91
C GLN A 744 -9.21 -23.19 3.71
N LYS A 745 -8.25 -22.96 2.79
CA LYS A 745 -8.04 -23.81 1.61
C LYS A 745 -7.46 -25.16 2.02
N VAL A 746 -7.86 -26.21 1.29
CA VAL A 746 -7.25 -27.53 1.47
C VAL A 746 -5.83 -27.48 0.91
N GLN A 747 -4.85 -27.53 1.79
CA GLN A 747 -3.43 -27.42 1.42
C GLN A 747 -2.95 -28.75 0.82
N ARG A 748 -2.45 -28.71 -0.41
CA ARG A 748 -1.80 -29.84 -1.09
C ARG A 748 -0.31 -29.53 -1.28
N GLY A 749 0.57 -30.30 -0.62
CA GLY A 749 2.02 -30.15 -0.73
C GLY A 749 2.61 -29.05 0.15
N LYS A 750 3.93 -28.90 0.09
CA LYS A 750 4.70 -27.93 0.88
C LYS A 750 4.56 -26.54 0.29
N THR A 751 4.06 -25.61 1.09
CA THR A 751 3.81 -24.21 0.71
C THR A 751 4.87 -23.29 1.31
N LEU A 752 5.34 -22.34 0.54
CA LEU A 752 6.16 -21.22 0.99
C LEU A 752 5.27 -19.97 1.17
N TYR A 753 5.17 -19.48 2.41
CA TYR A 753 4.48 -18.24 2.76
C TYR A 753 5.47 -17.09 2.85
N LEU A 754 5.22 -16.03 2.11
CA LEU A 754 5.98 -14.77 2.14
C LEU A 754 5.11 -13.67 2.74
N LEU A 755 5.53 -13.11 3.89
CA LEU A 755 4.77 -12.09 4.61
C LEU A 755 5.62 -10.81 4.75
N ASP A 756 5.10 -9.68 4.29
CA ASP A 756 5.79 -8.38 4.39
C ASP A 756 5.19 -7.58 5.56
N GLU A 757 5.97 -7.42 6.64
CA GLU A 757 5.62 -6.74 7.89
C GLU A 757 4.26 -7.19 8.49
N PRO A 758 4.05 -8.50 8.74
CA PRO A 758 2.75 -9.01 9.16
C PRO A 758 2.29 -8.52 10.55
N THR A 759 3.19 -7.96 11.35
CA THR A 759 2.87 -7.43 12.68
C THR A 759 2.72 -5.91 12.74
N SER A 760 2.92 -5.22 11.61
CA SER A 760 2.76 -3.77 11.53
C SER A 760 1.35 -3.33 11.93
N GLY A 761 1.24 -2.37 12.86
CA GLY A 761 -0.04 -1.87 13.39
C GLY A 761 -0.79 -2.85 14.28
N LEU A 762 -0.13 -3.89 14.79
CA LEU A 762 -0.74 -4.83 15.72
C LEU A 762 -0.35 -4.53 17.17
N HIS A 763 -1.37 -4.63 18.04
CA HIS A 763 -1.10 -4.69 19.47
C HIS A 763 -0.33 -5.98 19.82
N PRO A 764 0.58 -5.97 20.83
CA PRO A 764 1.33 -7.14 21.26
C PRO A 764 0.51 -8.43 21.44
N SER A 765 -0.68 -8.35 22.02
CA SER A 765 -1.56 -9.52 22.20
C SER A 765 -2.07 -10.11 20.87
N ASP A 766 -2.22 -9.30 19.82
CA ASP A 766 -2.64 -9.77 18.52
C ASP A 766 -1.45 -10.38 17.75
N MET A 767 -0.23 -9.89 18.03
CA MET A 767 1.02 -10.51 17.52
C MET A 767 1.18 -11.93 18.06
N ASP A 768 0.89 -12.16 19.35
CA ASP A 768 0.99 -13.49 19.95
C ASP A 768 0.04 -14.50 19.25
N ARG A 769 -1.19 -14.07 18.93
CA ARG A 769 -2.15 -14.88 18.18
C ARG A 769 -1.66 -15.20 16.78
N LEU A 770 -1.16 -14.18 16.07
CA LEU A 770 -0.59 -14.37 14.73
C LEU A 770 0.57 -15.36 14.76
N MET A 771 1.49 -15.22 15.72
CA MET A 771 2.66 -16.10 15.85
C MET A 771 2.26 -17.55 16.14
N ALA A 772 1.24 -17.78 16.93
CA ALA A 772 0.71 -19.12 17.16
C ALA A 772 0.21 -19.79 15.87
N VAL A 773 -0.52 -19.04 15.03
CA VAL A 773 -1.01 -19.52 13.73
C VAL A 773 0.15 -19.79 12.76
N LEU A 774 1.16 -18.92 12.71
CA LEU A 774 2.33 -19.13 11.85
C LEU A 774 3.17 -20.32 12.30
N ASP A 775 3.31 -20.55 13.62
CA ASP A 775 3.98 -21.74 14.15
C ASP A 775 3.24 -23.05 13.80
N GLU A 776 1.91 -23.04 13.82
CA GLU A 776 1.10 -24.18 13.37
C GLU A 776 1.36 -24.52 11.89
N LEU A 777 1.50 -23.51 11.01
CA LEU A 777 1.86 -23.74 9.61
C LEU A 777 3.23 -24.41 9.49
N VAL A 778 4.23 -23.94 10.25
CA VAL A 778 5.58 -24.55 10.26
C VAL A 778 5.55 -25.97 10.81
N GLN A 779 4.74 -26.27 11.85
CA GLN A 779 4.54 -27.62 12.38
C GLN A 779 3.93 -28.59 11.35
N ARG A 780 3.11 -28.07 10.44
CA ARG A 780 2.54 -28.82 9.32
C ARG A 780 3.52 -29.03 8.14
N GLY A 781 4.77 -28.57 8.27
CA GLY A 781 5.82 -28.73 7.27
C GLY A 781 5.83 -27.66 6.18
N HIS A 782 5.21 -26.50 6.42
CA HIS A 782 5.29 -25.35 5.52
C HIS A 782 6.47 -24.46 5.88
N THR A 783 6.93 -23.65 4.95
CA THR A 783 7.98 -22.64 5.14
C THR A 783 7.34 -21.27 5.30
N VAL A 784 7.77 -20.51 6.31
CA VAL A 784 7.33 -19.13 6.53
C VAL A 784 8.56 -18.22 6.48
N ILE A 785 8.55 -17.25 5.58
CA ILE A 785 9.57 -16.19 5.51
C ILE A 785 8.85 -14.85 5.66
N MET A 786 9.28 -14.06 6.61
CA MET A 786 8.70 -12.74 6.85
C MET A 786 9.77 -11.65 6.96
N ALA A 787 9.48 -10.46 6.43
CA ALA A 787 10.23 -9.26 6.72
C ALA A 787 9.63 -8.62 7.97
N GLU A 788 10.46 -8.36 9.00
CA GLU A 788 9.98 -7.83 10.26
C GLU A 788 10.96 -6.86 10.91
N HIS A 789 10.39 -5.95 11.71
CA HIS A 789 11.12 -4.96 12.47
C HIS A 789 10.98 -5.13 13.99
N ASP A 790 9.96 -5.86 14.45
CA ASP A 790 9.75 -6.11 15.87
C ASP A 790 10.69 -7.20 16.37
N MET A 791 11.56 -6.83 17.33
CA MET A 791 12.56 -7.75 17.90
C MET A 791 11.92 -8.87 18.72
N ARG A 792 10.69 -8.70 19.23
CA ARG A 792 9.96 -9.76 19.92
C ARG A 792 9.63 -10.91 18.98
N ILE A 793 9.30 -10.59 17.73
CA ILE A 793 9.05 -11.59 16.68
C ILE A 793 10.37 -12.21 16.21
N ALA A 794 11.40 -11.38 15.99
CA ALA A 794 12.71 -11.87 15.57
C ALA A 794 13.31 -12.89 16.54
N VAL A 795 13.12 -12.70 17.83
CA VAL A 795 13.56 -13.65 18.89
C VAL A 795 12.85 -15.01 18.78
N GLU A 796 11.63 -15.07 18.25
CA GLU A 796 10.86 -16.32 18.07
C GLU A 796 11.20 -17.08 16.79
N ALA A 797 11.99 -16.50 15.88
CA ALA A 797 12.37 -17.13 14.62
C ALA A 797 13.24 -18.38 14.81
N ASP A 798 13.14 -19.34 13.89
CA ASP A 798 14.10 -20.44 13.80
C ASP A 798 15.42 -19.96 13.17
N TRP A 799 15.33 -18.96 12.27
CA TRP A 799 16.45 -18.38 11.55
C TRP A 799 16.23 -16.88 11.28
N ILE A 800 17.28 -16.10 11.40
CA ILE A 800 17.27 -14.66 11.07
C ILE A 800 18.28 -14.41 9.94
N ILE A 801 17.92 -13.53 9.02
CA ILE A 801 18.82 -12.94 8.03
C ILE A 801 18.75 -11.43 8.19
N ASP A 802 19.85 -10.84 8.66
CA ASP A 802 19.95 -9.39 8.87
C ASP A 802 20.57 -8.73 7.64
N LEU A 803 19.79 -7.85 6.99
CA LEU A 803 20.17 -7.13 5.77
C LEU A 803 20.61 -5.70 6.11
N GLY A 804 21.78 -5.30 5.59
CA GLY A 804 22.35 -3.98 5.87
C GLY A 804 23.64 -3.73 5.12
N PRO A 805 24.59 -3.00 5.74
CA PRO A 805 24.52 -2.37 7.08
C PRO A 805 23.68 -1.09 7.14
N GLY A 806 23.31 -0.49 5.99
CA GLY A 806 22.54 0.74 5.88
C GLY A 806 21.38 0.61 4.90
N ALA A 807 20.87 1.76 4.44
CA ALA A 807 19.77 1.88 3.49
C ALA A 807 20.27 2.21 2.07
N GLY A 808 19.48 1.91 1.05
CA GLY A 808 19.78 2.23 -0.36
C GLY A 808 21.09 1.60 -0.83
N PRO A 809 22.02 2.37 -1.43
CA PRO A 809 23.30 1.86 -1.95
C PRO A 809 24.19 1.24 -0.87
N ASN A 810 24.01 1.61 0.39
CA ASN A 810 24.74 1.07 1.53
C ASN A 810 24.06 -0.15 2.16
N GLY A 811 22.97 -0.63 1.57
CA GLY A 811 22.24 -1.84 1.96
C GLY A 811 22.51 -3.02 1.04
N GLY A 812 21.57 -3.97 0.98
CA GLY A 812 21.56 -5.07 0.03
C GLY A 812 22.55 -6.21 0.30
N ARG A 813 23.15 -6.25 1.49
CA ARG A 813 24.10 -7.29 1.90
C ARG A 813 23.62 -8.01 3.15
N ILE A 814 23.97 -9.28 3.30
CA ILE A 814 23.77 -10.01 4.57
C ILE A 814 24.86 -9.58 5.53
N VAL A 815 24.46 -9.02 6.67
CA VAL A 815 25.34 -8.58 7.76
C VAL A 815 25.55 -9.70 8.76
N ALA A 816 24.50 -10.43 9.07
CA ALA A 816 24.51 -11.60 9.93
C ALA A 816 23.38 -12.56 9.54
N CYS A 817 23.59 -13.86 9.71
CA CYS A 817 22.55 -14.87 9.56
C CYS A 817 22.75 -16.00 10.56
N GLY A 818 21.66 -16.64 10.97
CA GLY A 818 21.71 -17.73 11.93
C GLY A 818 20.53 -17.75 12.90
N ALA A 819 20.67 -18.54 13.96
CA ALA A 819 19.75 -18.50 15.09
C ALA A 819 19.78 -17.11 15.75
N PRO A 820 18.70 -16.67 16.43
CA PRO A 820 18.64 -15.35 17.07
C PRO A 820 19.85 -15.03 17.96
N GLU A 821 20.37 -16.00 18.73
CA GLU A 821 21.55 -15.83 19.59
C GLU A 821 22.83 -15.54 18.77
N THR A 822 22.97 -16.20 17.61
CA THR A 822 24.11 -15.99 16.72
C THR A 822 24.11 -14.59 16.14
N VAL A 823 22.92 -14.11 15.70
CA VAL A 823 22.74 -12.76 15.15
C VAL A 823 22.92 -11.69 16.25
N ALA A 824 22.42 -11.93 17.47
CA ALA A 824 22.58 -11.03 18.61
C ALA A 824 24.05 -10.88 19.07
N ALA A 825 24.88 -11.88 18.81
CA ALA A 825 26.33 -11.84 19.11
C ALA A 825 27.15 -11.14 18.01
N SER A 826 26.52 -10.79 16.86
CA SER A 826 27.21 -10.10 15.76
C SER A 826 27.62 -8.67 16.16
N ILE A 827 28.81 -8.27 15.76
CA ILE A 827 29.31 -6.90 15.95
C ILE A 827 28.86 -6.00 14.78
N ALA A 828 28.55 -6.60 13.64
CA ALA A 828 28.16 -5.89 12.42
C ALA A 828 26.62 -5.79 12.36
N GLY A 829 26.11 -4.61 12.09
CA GLY A 829 24.69 -4.37 11.92
C GLY A 829 24.03 -3.62 13.06
N ARG A 830 22.86 -3.06 12.77
CA ARG A 830 22.08 -2.26 13.73
C ARG A 830 21.05 -3.09 14.51
N THR A 831 20.74 -4.30 14.05
CA THR A 831 19.76 -5.21 14.63
C THR A 831 20.28 -5.90 15.90
N ALA A 832 21.54 -6.31 15.91
CA ALA A 832 22.14 -7.12 16.97
C ALA A 832 21.97 -6.55 18.40
N PRO A 833 22.19 -5.24 18.67
CA PRO A 833 22.03 -4.69 20.02
C PRO A 833 20.59 -4.77 20.53
N HIS A 834 19.60 -4.51 19.66
CA HIS A 834 18.18 -4.55 19.99
C HIS A 834 17.70 -5.99 20.20
N LEU A 835 18.17 -6.92 19.38
CA LEU A 835 17.88 -8.35 19.50
C LEU A 835 18.45 -8.91 20.80
N LYS A 836 19.70 -8.54 21.16
CA LYS A 836 20.35 -8.93 22.42
C LYS A 836 19.54 -8.46 23.62
N LYS A 837 19.14 -7.18 23.64
CA LYS A 837 18.30 -6.62 24.71
C LYS A 837 16.98 -7.38 24.86
N GLN A 838 16.37 -7.81 23.75
CA GLN A 838 15.13 -8.56 23.77
C GLN A 838 15.32 -10.01 24.25
N LEU A 839 16.44 -10.66 23.90
CA LEU A 839 16.78 -11.99 24.40
C LEU A 839 17.04 -11.97 25.93
N GLU A 840 17.75 -10.96 26.46
CA GLU A 840 18.00 -10.77 27.88
C GLU A 840 16.67 -10.60 28.65
N LYS A 841 15.77 -9.77 28.16
CA LYS A 841 14.43 -9.62 28.72
C LYS A 841 13.64 -10.93 28.77
N ARG A 842 13.78 -11.77 27.73
CA ARG A 842 13.14 -13.09 27.64
C ARG A 842 13.64 -14.09 28.66
N MET A 843 14.93 -14.04 28.99
CA MET A 843 15.56 -14.97 29.95
C MET A 843 15.33 -14.58 31.42
N GLY A 844 14.66 -13.45 31.69
CA GLY A 844 14.30 -13.04 33.04
C GLY A 844 15.43 -12.42 33.86
N ASP A 845 16.52 -12.00 33.23
CA ASP A 845 17.55 -11.20 33.87
C ASP A 845 17.04 -9.74 34.08
N PRO A 846 16.95 -9.25 35.32
CA PRO A 846 16.57 -7.85 35.55
C PRO A 846 17.71 -6.94 35.05
N LEU A 847 17.38 -5.99 34.23
CA LEU A 847 18.24 -4.87 33.86
C LEU A 847 18.57 -3.98 35.03
#